data_56b4dca38d7318378fbff463c13778f8
#
_entry.id   56b4dca38d7318378fbff463c13778f8
#
_cell.length_a   1.000
_cell.length_b   1.000
_cell.length_c   1.000
_cell.angle_alpha   90.00
_cell.angle_beta   90.00
_cell.angle_gamma   90.00
#
_symmetry.space_group_name_H-M   'P 1'
#
loop_
_entity.id
_entity.type
_entity.pdbx_description
1 polymer ?
#
loop_
_entity_poly.entity_id
_entity_poly.type
_entity_poly.pdbx_seq_one_letter_code
_entity_poly.pdbx_strand_id
1 'polypeptide(L)'
;MTTYFPLHVHSHYSLLDGLSKPSQIARRCKELNLPGSAITDHGNISGAISFMKAMKGLQPIIGCELYISPNDATIKDGDRTLYHLCVLAKNMEGWRRLVQITSESNKPEHFYYKPRLDLDRLAKYADGNLIAFSGHLGSHLSHCIFKDMAVHDCKTAEEAKALTYPDWVQRTTDAAMRLRDIFGKDNFFIEIQVIDSKNMPACALLATGLRYISKKTGIPCIATPDAHYAKPEDAYDQRILLCNAINTNFQTIEEKKVSGENIGMGAFFRSRQYHIPSYETMIQYGNTEEELANTMVVAQMCESYDLTSPPKLPKFPCPDGMTSRQYLTKLLHQGWIDRQPQIQNTINRTHHTEQEYKDRLNEEYKILTDVGLSDYFLIVNDIIQWARSQGQLTGAGRGSAAGSLILYILGVTHVDPIEFDLLFSRFYNAGRNTAERISLPDVDMDFEIQQRFKILDYIRQRYGREHVAQMLTFTRLQGRGALKDVMRAHSAMSFEEMNRVTAFIPDEAEISDQLQAVKELDKQEGGDGEASIIRWALEHHADDLKQWAYIDDDGNIQGPYAKLFEQAIRIEGTKKSQSKHAAGIIIAQDVLSDICPMVYDKSSGETICGMEMNDLEDMGNVKIDILGVAMLDKCHGILNLLKYGTLCKENNESTNS
;
A
#
# COMPACT_ATOMS: atom_id res chain seq x y z
N MET A 1 -14.61 -17.61 -28.29
CA MET A 1 -14.93 -17.89 -26.87
C MET A 1 -15.68 -16.68 -26.35
N THR A 2 -16.84 -16.90 -25.76
CA THR A 2 -17.62 -15.87 -25.08
C THR A 2 -16.93 -15.56 -23.73
N THR A 3 -16.31 -14.39 -23.62
CA THR A 3 -15.60 -13.94 -22.42
C THR A 3 -15.68 -12.43 -22.29
N TYR A 4 -15.35 -11.89 -21.14
CA TYR A 4 -15.25 -10.47 -20.87
C TYR A 4 -14.02 -10.18 -20.02
N PHE A 5 -13.70 -8.91 -19.83
CA PHE A 5 -12.58 -8.48 -18.99
C PHE A 5 -13.12 -7.66 -17.80
N PRO A 6 -12.94 -8.09 -16.52
CA PRO A 6 -13.33 -7.29 -15.37
C PRO A 6 -12.47 -6.03 -15.26
N LEU A 7 -13.05 -4.86 -15.60
CA LEU A 7 -12.32 -3.58 -15.65
C LEU A 7 -12.47 -2.75 -14.38
N HIS A 8 -13.47 -3.03 -13.53
CA HIS A 8 -13.74 -2.33 -12.28
C HIS A 8 -13.72 -3.33 -11.13
N VAL A 9 -12.57 -3.39 -10.44
CA VAL A 9 -12.33 -4.39 -9.39
C VAL A 9 -11.51 -3.74 -8.26
N HIS A 10 -12.00 -3.85 -7.04
CA HIS A 10 -11.37 -3.39 -5.82
C HIS A 10 -10.68 -4.54 -5.09
N SER A 11 -9.49 -4.27 -4.61
CA SER A 11 -8.75 -5.16 -3.72
C SER A 11 -8.81 -4.67 -2.28
N HIS A 12 -8.12 -5.37 -1.38
CA HIS A 12 -7.97 -4.94 0.02
C HIS A 12 -7.16 -3.64 0.20
N TYR A 13 -6.65 -3.04 -0.89
CA TYR A 13 -6.09 -1.69 -0.88
C TYR A 13 -7.16 -0.60 -0.92
N SER A 14 -8.40 -0.92 -1.29
CA SER A 14 -9.60 -0.14 -0.98
C SER A 14 -9.99 -0.37 0.48
N LEU A 15 -9.29 0.35 1.39
CA LEU A 15 -9.27 0.07 2.83
C LEU A 15 -10.67 0.00 3.45
N LEU A 16 -10.95 -1.10 4.17
CA LEU A 16 -12.22 -1.41 4.83
C LEU A 16 -13.43 -1.46 3.88
N ASP A 17 -13.19 -1.63 2.59
CA ASP A 17 -14.22 -1.73 1.55
C ASP A 17 -13.99 -2.96 0.66
N GLY A 18 -12.90 -3.02 -0.09
CA GLY A 18 -12.49 -4.21 -0.81
C GLY A 18 -11.92 -5.30 0.12
N LEU A 19 -12.35 -6.55 -0.09
CA LEU A 19 -11.90 -7.68 0.71
C LEU A 19 -10.74 -8.43 0.06
N SER A 20 -10.80 -8.64 -1.26
CA SER A 20 -9.94 -9.60 -1.94
C SER A 20 -8.47 -9.15 -1.98
N LYS A 21 -7.57 -10.06 -1.62
CA LYS A 21 -6.15 -9.92 -1.89
C LYS A 21 -5.89 -10.08 -3.39
N PRO A 22 -4.83 -9.48 -3.96
CA PRO A 22 -4.48 -9.65 -5.38
C PRO A 22 -4.41 -11.12 -5.84
N SER A 23 -3.91 -12.03 -5.01
CA SER A 23 -3.86 -13.49 -5.28
C SER A 23 -5.25 -14.10 -5.42
N GLN A 24 -6.22 -13.68 -4.61
CA GLN A 24 -7.61 -14.16 -4.67
C GLN A 24 -8.31 -13.70 -5.97
N ILE A 25 -8.05 -12.46 -6.41
CA ILE A 25 -8.54 -11.94 -7.71
C ILE A 25 -7.96 -12.79 -8.85
N ALA A 26 -6.64 -13.03 -8.86
CA ALA A 26 -5.98 -13.84 -9.87
C ALA A 26 -6.51 -15.29 -9.90
N ARG A 27 -6.70 -15.91 -8.73
CA ARG A 27 -7.29 -17.25 -8.59
C ARG A 27 -8.70 -17.27 -9.17
N ARG A 28 -9.52 -16.28 -8.84
CA ARG A 28 -10.90 -16.19 -9.36
C ARG A 28 -10.93 -16.03 -10.88
N CYS A 29 -10.04 -15.24 -11.46
CA CYS A 29 -9.92 -15.13 -12.91
C CYS A 29 -9.58 -16.48 -13.56
N LYS A 30 -8.65 -17.25 -12.98
CA LYS A 30 -8.31 -18.59 -13.45
C LYS A 30 -9.48 -19.58 -13.34
N GLU A 31 -10.20 -19.58 -12.21
CA GLU A 31 -11.39 -20.42 -12.00
C GLU A 31 -12.48 -20.17 -13.08
N LEU A 32 -12.63 -18.93 -13.49
CA LEU A 32 -13.63 -18.50 -14.46
C LEU A 32 -13.11 -18.49 -15.92
N ASN A 33 -11.85 -18.87 -16.14
CA ASN A 33 -11.17 -18.78 -17.45
C ASN A 33 -11.23 -17.37 -18.06
N LEU A 34 -11.13 -16.33 -17.22
CA LEU A 34 -11.02 -14.95 -17.67
C LEU A 34 -9.58 -14.64 -18.10
N PRO A 35 -9.36 -13.80 -19.13
CA PRO A 35 -8.02 -13.52 -19.64
C PRO A 35 -7.16 -12.67 -18.72
N GLY A 36 -7.77 -11.98 -17.76
CA GLY A 36 -7.13 -11.10 -16.81
C GLY A 36 -8.13 -10.29 -15.98
N SER A 37 -7.65 -9.25 -15.34
CA SER A 37 -8.47 -8.27 -14.60
C SER A 37 -7.76 -6.93 -14.54
N ALA A 38 -8.52 -5.85 -14.39
CA ALA A 38 -7.99 -4.60 -13.87
C ALA A 38 -8.03 -4.60 -12.34
N ILE A 39 -7.24 -3.70 -11.73
CA ILE A 39 -7.38 -3.24 -10.36
C ILE A 39 -7.65 -1.75 -10.38
N THR A 40 -8.70 -1.30 -9.68
CA THR A 40 -9.17 0.09 -9.68
C THR A 40 -9.51 0.54 -8.25
N ASP A 41 -8.55 0.40 -7.34
CA ASP A 41 -8.77 0.74 -5.94
C ASP A 41 -9.11 2.23 -5.74
N HIS A 42 -9.87 2.53 -4.69
CA HIS A 42 -10.34 3.86 -4.36
C HIS A 42 -9.21 4.85 -4.05
N GLY A 43 -8.97 5.81 -4.94
CA GLY A 43 -8.07 6.94 -4.74
C GLY A 43 -6.60 6.58 -4.48
N ASN A 44 -6.19 5.34 -4.78
CA ASN A 44 -4.81 4.89 -4.64
C ASN A 44 -4.44 3.81 -5.66
N ILE A 45 -3.14 3.64 -5.87
CA ILE A 45 -2.55 2.61 -6.74
C ILE A 45 -1.49 1.78 -6.02
N SER A 46 -1.55 1.77 -4.68
CA SER A 46 -0.55 1.10 -3.82
C SER A 46 -0.50 -0.42 -4.03
N GLY A 47 -1.56 -1.01 -4.59
CA GLY A 47 -1.65 -2.44 -4.89
C GLY A 47 -1.00 -2.88 -6.20
N ALA A 48 -0.50 -1.96 -7.03
CA ALA A 48 -0.09 -2.24 -8.41
C ALA A 48 0.96 -3.35 -8.53
N ILE A 49 2.06 -3.27 -7.77
CA ILE A 49 3.15 -4.26 -7.81
C ILE A 49 2.67 -5.64 -7.34
N SER A 50 1.98 -5.68 -6.20
CA SER A 50 1.42 -6.92 -5.65
C SER A 50 0.43 -7.57 -6.61
N PHE A 51 -0.38 -6.76 -7.30
CA PHE A 51 -1.35 -7.23 -8.29
C PHE A 51 -0.66 -7.78 -9.55
N MET A 52 0.33 -7.09 -10.11
CA MET A 52 1.10 -7.57 -11.25
C MET A 52 1.76 -8.92 -10.97
N LYS A 53 2.37 -9.07 -9.77
CA LYS A 53 2.99 -10.34 -9.36
C LYS A 53 1.96 -11.47 -9.25
N ALA A 54 0.77 -11.19 -8.69
CA ALA A 54 -0.29 -12.18 -8.53
C ALA A 54 -0.89 -12.61 -9.88
N MET A 55 -0.97 -11.70 -10.85
CA MET A 55 -1.57 -11.95 -12.17
C MET A 55 -0.64 -12.68 -13.14
N LYS A 56 0.45 -13.27 -12.70
CA LYS A 56 1.37 -14.03 -13.55
C LYS A 56 0.62 -15.09 -14.37
N GLY A 57 0.77 -14.98 -15.71
CA GLY A 57 0.07 -15.82 -16.68
C GLY A 57 -1.35 -15.35 -17.06
N LEU A 58 -1.77 -14.20 -16.53
CA LEU A 58 -2.99 -13.45 -16.88
C LEU A 58 -2.57 -12.03 -17.26
N GLN A 59 -3.47 -11.27 -17.91
CA GLN A 59 -3.22 -9.86 -18.22
C GLN A 59 -3.60 -8.97 -17.02
N PRO A 60 -2.65 -8.28 -16.33
CA PRO A 60 -2.96 -7.23 -15.37
C PRO A 60 -3.20 -5.91 -16.08
N ILE A 61 -4.20 -5.14 -15.63
CA ILE A 61 -4.37 -3.74 -16.01
C ILE A 61 -4.39 -2.91 -14.72
N ILE A 62 -3.56 -1.89 -14.64
CA ILE A 62 -3.50 -1.00 -13.48
C ILE A 62 -4.35 0.23 -13.74
N GLY A 63 -5.22 0.54 -12.78
CA GLY A 63 -6.07 1.70 -12.77
C GLY A 63 -6.29 2.24 -11.36
N CYS A 64 -7.17 3.22 -11.28
CA CYS A 64 -7.60 3.84 -10.04
C CYS A 64 -9.02 4.35 -10.19
N GLU A 65 -9.86 4.13 -9.20
CA GLU A 65 -11.13 4.83 -9.10
C GLU A 65 -10.90 6.15 -8.36
N LEU A 66 -10.88 7.23 -9.13
CA LEU A 66 -10.59 8.58 -8.65
C LEU A 66 -11.83 9.22 -8.00
N TYR A 67 -11.58 10.06 -7.01
CA TYR A 67 -12.57 10.96 -6.44
C TYR A 67 -12.50 12.32 -7.13
N ILE A 68 -13.58 12.70 -7.81
CA ILE A 68 -13.68 13.96 -8.57
C ILE A 68 -14.58 14.93 -7.80
N SER A 69 -14.04 16.09 -7.44
CA SER A 69 -14.80 17.19 -6.86
C SER A 69 -15.69 17.83 -7.91
N PRO A 70 -16.97 18.14 -7.62
CA PRO A 70 -17.83 18.90 -8.53
C PRO A 70 -17.33 20.32 -8.79
N ASN A 71 -16.60 20.88 -7.82
CA ASN A 71 -16.02 22.23 -7.83
C ASN A 71 -14.49 22.14 -7.79
N ASP A 72 -13.82 23.30 -7.74
CA ASP A 72 -12.35 23.36 -7.54
C ASP A 72 -11.96 22.54 -6.32
N ALA A 73 -11.01 21.61 -6.50
CA ALA A 73 -10.59 20.65 -5.47
C ALA A 73 -9.94 21.32 -4.23
N THR A 74 -9.53 22.59 -4.33
CA THR A 74 -8.97 23.35 -3.19
C THR A 74 -10.05 23.89 -2.24
N ILE A 75 -11.32 23.93 -2.67
CA ILE A 75 -12.43 24.44 -1.85
C ILE A 75 -12.80 23.43 -0.78
N LYS A 76 -12.80 23.87 0.49
CA LYS A 76 -13.10 23.05 1.69
C LYS A 76 -14.22 23.71 2.49
N ASP A 77 -15.41 23.84 1.87
CA ASP A 77 -16.57 24.60 2.34
C ASP A 77 -17.61 23.78 3.11
N GLY A 78 -17.31 22.51 3.40
CA GLY A 78 -18.24 21.58 4.06
C GLY A 78 -18.95 20.62 3.11
N ASP A 79 -19.03 20.93 1.81
CA ASP A 79 -19.53 19.99 0.81
C ASP A 79 -18.53 18.84 0.63
N ARG A 80 -19.03 17.61 0.79
CA ARG A 80 -18.26 16.37 0.69
C ARG A 80 -18.65 15.54 -0.54
N THR A 81 -19.46 16.12 -1.44
CA THR A 81 -19.88 15.45 -2.66
C THR A 81 -18.65 15.13 -3.52
N LEU A 82 -18.53 13.87 -3.91
CA LEU A 82 -17.47 13.38 -4.78
C LEU A 82 -18.10 12.51 -5.86
N TYR A 83 -17.62 12.67 -7.08
CA TYR A 83 -17.96 11.76 -8.19
C TYR A 83 -16.84 10.73 -8.33
N HIS A 84 -17.22 9.53 -8.65
CA HIS A 84 -16.28 8.46 -8.94
C HIS A 84 -15.99 8.39 -10.44
N LEU A 85 -14.73 8.14 -10.79
CA LEU A 85 -14.26 8.01 -12.17
C LEU A 85 -13.14 6.98 -12.22
N CYS A 86 -13.36 5.87 -12.91
CA CYS A 86 -12.31 4.89 -13.15
C CYS A 86 -11.39 5.33 -14.27
N VAL A 87 -10.07 5.21 -14.04
CA VAL A 87 -9.03 5.54 -15.01
C VAL A 87 -8.02 4.40 -15.06
N LEU A 88 -7.70 3.91 -16.25
CA LEU A 88 -6.75 2.83 -16.52
C LEU A 88 -5.51 3.33 -17.26
N ALA A 89 -4.35 2.79 -16.94
CA ALA A 89 -3.11 3.01 -17.69
C ALA A 89 -3.06 2.11 -18.92
N LYS A 90 -2.90 2.68 -20.10
CA LYS A 90 -2.74 1.93 -21.35
C LYS A 90 -1.34 1.31 -21.50
N ASN A 91 -0.33 1.99 -20.96
CA ASN A 91 1.09 1.66 -21.12
C ASN A 91 1.90 2.28 -19.96
N MET A 92 3.22 2.19 -20.04
CA MET A 92 4.12 2.77 -19.01
C MET A 92 3.94 4.27 -18.84
N GLU A 93 3.64 5.04 -19.89
CA GLU A 93 3.36 6.47 -19.75
C GLU A 93 2.02 6.70 -19.01
N GLY A 94 0.99 5.91 -19.31
CA GLY A 94 -0.27 5.91 -18.57
C GLY A 94 -0.07 5.58 -17.09
N TRP A 95 0.83 4.65 -16.74
CA TRP A 95 1.22 4.41 -15.36
C TRP A 95 1.81 5.66 -14.71
N ARG A 96 2.76 6.35 -15.37
CA ARG A 96 3.32 7.60 -14.88
C ARG A 96 2.26 8.67 -14.66
N ARG A 97 1.26 8.76 -15.56
CA ARG A 97 0.11 9.66 -15.38
C ARG A 97 -0.73 9.29 -14.17
N LEU A 98 -0.98 8.00 -13.90
CA LEU A 98 -1.67 7.56 -12.67
C LEU A 98 -0.88 7.93 -11.42
N VAL A 99 0.44 7.78 -11.42
CA VAL A 99 1.32 8.20 -10.32
C VAL A 99 1.19 9.70 -10.07
N GLN A 100 1.24 10.53 -11.12
CA GLN A 100 1.11 11.98 -11.03
C GLN A 100 -0.29 12.39 -10.57
N ILE A 101 -1.36 11.79 -11.11
CA ILE A 101 -2.76 12.04 -10.72
C ILE A 101 -2.97 11.72 -9.25
N THR A 102 -2.49 10.55 -8.80
CA THR A 102 -2.63 10.12 -7.41
C THR A 102 -1.84 11.05 -6.49
N SER A 103 -0.63 11.45 -6.87
CA SER A 103 0.19 12.40 -6.11
C SER A 103 -0.47 13.78 -6.03
N GLU A 104 -1.01 14.28 -7.14
CA GLU A 104 -1.71 15.56 -7.20
C GLU A 104 -2.96 15.57 -6.32
N SER A 105 -3.76 14.49 -6.36
CA SER A 105 -4.98 14.36 -5.55
C SER A 105 -4.71 14.31 -4.04
N ASN A 106 -3.51 13.87 -3.66
CA ASN A 106 -3.06 13.75 -2.28
C ASN A 106 -2.31 14.99 -1.76
N LYS A 107 -2.13 16.04 -2.57
CA LYS A 107 -1.57 17.29 -2.04
C LYS A 107 -2.43 17.83 -0.90
N PRO A 108 -1.84 18.44 0.15
CA PRO A 108 -2.59 18.96 1.30
C PRO A 108 -3.74 19.89 0.93
N GLU A 109 -3.56 20.72 -0.12
CA GLU A 109 -4.58 21.65 -0.62
C GLU A 109 -5.77 20.95 -1.28
N HIS A 110 -5.57 19.79 -1.92
CA HIS A 110 -6.62 19.02 -2.60
C HIS A 110 -7.28 18.00 -1.67
N PHE A 111 -6.56 17.54 -0.63
CA PHE A 111 -7.06 16.54 0.29
C PHE A 111 -8.17 17.10 1.20
N TYR A 112 -9.38 16.57 1.06
CA TYR A 112 -10.50 16.90 1.94
C TYR A 112 -11.32 15.65 2.26
N TYR A 113 -11.09 15.03 3.40
CA TYR A 113 -11.54 13.69 3.81
C TYR A 113 -11.03 12.55 2.92
N LYS A 114 -10.97 12.76 1.62
CA LYS A 114 -10.44 11.84 0.59
C LYS A 114 -9.47 12.59 -0.32
N PRO A 115 -8.52 11.90 -0.97
CA PRO A 115 -7.72 12.50 -2.05
C PRO A 115 -8.64 12.80 -3.24
N ARG A 116 -8.64 14.03 -3.75
CA ARG A 116 -9.58 14.44 -4.81
C ARG A 116 -8.95 15.37 -5.82
N LEU A 117 -9.51 15.36 -7.03
CA LEU A 117 -9.22 16.33 -8.09
C LEU A 117 -10.53 16.86 -8.67
N ASP A 118 -10.47 17.98 -9.35
CA ASP A 118 -11.50 18.41 -10.29
C ASP A 118 -11.13 18.01 -11.73
N LEU A 119 -12.10 18.09 -12.65
CA LEU A 119 -11.90 17.69 -14.04
C LEU A 119 -10.89 18.59 -14.78
N ASP A 120 -10.73 19.85 -14.40
CA ASP A 120 -9.79 20.76 -15.08
C ASP A 120 -8.34 20.45 -14.72
N ARG A 121 -8.08 19.99 -13.47
CA ARG A 121 -6.78 19.46 -13.08
C ARG A 121 -6.51 18.11 -13.70
N LEU A 122 -7.50 17.22 -13.73
CA LEU A 122 -7.37 15.90 -14.33
C LEU A 122 -7.06 15.97 -15.83
N ALA A 123 -7.67 16.92 -16.55
CA ALA A 123 -7.46 17.13 -17.98
C ALA A 123 -5.98 17.37 -18.36
N LYS A 124 -5.17 17.89 -17.43
CA LYS A 124 -3.73 18.14 -17.67
C LYS A 124 -2.91 16.84 -17.84
N TYR A 125 -3.44 15.71 -17.35
CA TYR A 125 -2.79 14.40 -17.38
C TYR A 125 -3.36 13.47 -18.45
N ALA A 126 -4.49 13.84 -19.05
CA ALA A 126 -5.18 13.04 -20.07
C ALA A 126 -4.58 13.30 -21.47
N ASP A 127 -3.46 12.67 -21.74
CA ASP A 127 -2.63 12.87 -22.96
C ASP A 127 -2.76 11.72 -23.98
N GLY A 128 -3.82 10.90 -23.86
CA GLY A 128 -4.05 9.75 -24.75
C GLY A 128 -3.50 8.42 -24.24
N ASN A 129 -2.74 8.42 -23.13
CA ASN A 129 -2.18 7.21 -22.50
C ASN A 129 -3.07 6.62 -21.39
N LEU A 130 -4.22 7.24 -21.15
CA LEU A 130 -5.21 6.81 -20.18
C LEU A 130 -6.52 6.42 -20.86
N ILE A 131 -7.24 5.45 -20.29
CA ILE A 131 -8.63 5.12 -20.62
C ILE A 131 -9.46 5.45 -19.40
N ALA A 132 -10.62 6.07 -19.59
CA ALA A 132 -11.55 6.37 -18.50
C ALA A 132 -12.95 5.82 -18.79
N PHE A 133 -13.67 5.51 -17.72
CA PHE A 133 -15.09 5.13 -17.80
C PHE A 133 -15.82 5.57 -16.54
N SER A 134 -17.09 5.89 -16.72
CA SER A 134 -17.98 6.40 -15.68
C SER A 134 -19.41 6.05 -15.97
N GLY A 135 -20.15 5.63 -14.96
CA GLY A 135 -21.55 5.26 -15.16
C GLY A 135 -22.22 4.60 -13.96
N HIS A 136 -21.50 4.20 -12.92
CA HIS A 136 -22.12 3.66 -11.72
C HIS A 136 -22.86 4.72 -10.89
N LEU A 137 -23.63 4.31 -9.88
CA LEU A 137 -24.47 5.24 -9.10
C LEU A 137 -23.71 6.39 -8.43
N GLY A 138 -22.43 6.22 -8.06
CA GLY A 138 -21.57 7.27 -7.50
C GLY A 138 -20.93 8.17 -8.56
N SER A 139 -21.16 7.99 -9.85
CA SER A 139 -20.51 8.72 -10.93
C SER A 139 -21.10 10.09 -11.19
N HIS A 140 -20.32 10.96 -11.88
CA HIS A 140 -20.82 12.24 -12.37
C HIS A 140 -22.05 12.10 -13.28
N LEU A 141 -22.07 11.06 -14.15
CA LEU A 141 -23.20 10.84 -15.04
C LEU A 141 -24.47 10.50 -14.28
N SER A 142 -24.35 9.74 -13.19
CA SER A 142 -25.48 9.45 -12.29
C SER A 142 -26.04 10.73 -11.64
N HIS A 143 -25.16 11.62 -11.14
CA HIS A 143 -25.56 12.89 -10.55
C HIS A 143 -26.18 13.87 -11.59
N CYS A 144 -25.94 13.66 -12.89
CA CYS A 144 -26.63 14.37 -13.95
C CYS A 144 -28.04 13.83 -14.22
N ILE A 145 -28.29 12.55 -13.91
CA ILE A 145 -29.60 11.90 -14.06
C ILE A 145 -30.45 12.13 -12.81
N PHE A 146 -29.90 11.82 -11.63
CA PHE A 146 -30.62 11.89 -10.36
C PHE A 146 -30.26 13.17 -9.58
N LYS A 147 -31.31 13.81 -9.07
CA LYS A 147 -31.18 15.04 -8.27
C LYS A 147 -30.90 14.82 -6.78
N ASP A 148 -31.07 13.56 -6.33
CA ASP A 148 -30.83 13.17 -4.96
C ASP A 148 -30.20 11.78 -4.91
N MET A 149 -29.12 11.63 -4.18
CA MET A 149 -28.42 10.37 -3.99
C MET A 149 -29.15 9.39 -3.06
N ALA A 150 -30.27 9.79 -2.44
CA ALA A 150 -31.23 8.87 -1.84
C ALA A 150 -31.74 7.81 -2.83
N VAL A 151 -31.51 8.01 -4.14
CA VAL A 151 -31.74 7.00 -5.18
C VAL A 151 -31.08 5.65 -4.88
N HIS A 152 -29.96 5.65 -4.16
CA HIS A 152 -29.33 4.41 -3.69
C HIS A 152 -30.21 3.56 -2.79
N ASP A 153 -31.17 4.17 -2.09
CA ASP A 153 -32.05 3.50 -1.13
C ASP A 153 -33.45 3.18 -1.68
N CYS A 154 -33.74 3.57 -2.94
CA CYS A 154 -34.99 3.29 -3.60
C CYS A 154 -35.26 1.77 -3.68
N LYS A 155 -36.48 1.37 -3.35
CA LYS A 155 -36.95 -0.03 -3.38
C LYS A 155 -37.66 -0.38 -4.71
N THR A 156 -38.08 0.63 -5.46
CA THR A 156 -38.76 0.47 -6.74
C THR A 156 -38.17 1.39 -7.81
N ALA A 157 -38.38 1.02 -9.08
CA ALA A 157 -37.98 1.85 -10.21
C ALA A 157 -38.76 3.18 -10.28
N GLU A 158 -40.02 3.17 -9.81
CA GLU A 158 -40.87 4.36 -9.73
C GLU A 158 -40.31 5.38 -8.74
N GLU A 159 -39.88 4.94 -7.55
CA GLU A 159 -39.21 5.79 -6.57
C GLU A 159 -37.97 6.42 -7.17
N ALA A 160 -37.10 5.61 -7.78
CA ALA A 160 -35.85 6.12 -8.42
C ALA A 160 -36.19 7.09 -9.57
N LYS A 161 -37.22 6.81 -10.38
CA LYS A 161 -37.65 7.69 -11.46
C LYS A 161 -38.17 9.06 -10.95
N ALA A 162 -38.82 9.10 -9.81
CA ALA A 162 -39.27 10.35 -9.19
C ALA A 162 -38.10 11.28 -8.80
N LEU A 163 -36.92 10.73 -8.62
CA LEU A 163 -35.68 11.46 -8.30
C LEU A 163 -34.91 11.92 -9.56
N THR A 164 -35.38 11.70 -10.77
CA THR A 164 -34.71 12.14 -11.99
C THR A 164 -34.90 13.63 -12.23
N TYR A 165 -33.88 14.28 -12.82
CA TYR A 165 -34.02 15.65 -13.33
C TYR A 165 -34.91 15.66 -14.57
N PRO A 166 -35.76 16.68 -14.79
CA PRO A 166 -36.55 16.79 -16.03
C PRO A 166 -35.67 16.91 -17.28
N ASP A 167 -34.52 17.56 -17.18
CA ASP A 167 -33.54 17.85 -18.22
C ASP A 167 -32.34 16.89 -18.21
N TRP A 168 -32.46 15.72 -17.54
CA TRP A 168 -31.37 14.77 -17.36
C TRP A 168 -30.65 14.39 -18.66
N VAL A 169 -31.38 14.30 -19.76
CA VAL A 169 -30.80 13.94 -21.07
C VAL A 169 -29.75 14.96 -21.50
N GLN A 170 -30.05 16.25 -21.39
CA GLN A 170 -29.10 17.31 -21.77
C GLN A 170 -27.91 17.33 -20.81
N ARG A 171 -28.18 17.34 -19.50
CA ARG A 171 -27.14 17.35 -18.46
C ARG A 171 -26.15 16.20 -18.62
N THR A 172 -26.66 14.98 -18.80
CA THR A 172 -25.82 13.77 -18.93
C THR A 172 -25.08 13.74 -20.27
N THR A 173 -25.73 14.23 -21.36
CA THR A 173 -25.06 14.38 -22.66
C THR A 173 -23.85 15.32 -22.55
N ASP A 174 -24.02 16.49 -21.95
CA ASP A 174 -22.96 17.50 -21.83
C ASP A 174 -21.82 16.97 -20.96
N ALA A 175 -22.13 16.30 -19.84
CA ALA A 175 -21.14 15.68 -18.96
C ALA A 175 -20.36 14.56 -19.66
N ALA A 176 -21.04 13.67 -20.37
CA ALA A 176 -20.41 12.56 -21.11
C ALA A 176 -19.50 13.07 -22.23
N MET A 177 -19.96 14.10 -22.94
CA MET A 177 -19.15 14.74 -24.00
C MET A 177 -17.93 15.44 -23.43
N ARG A 178 -18.03 16.15 -22.29
CA ARG A 178 -16.88 16.74 -21.60
C ARG A 178 -15.84 15.70 -21.20
N LEU A 179 -16.26 14.55 -20.62
CA LEU A 179 -15.35 13.47 -20.26
C LEU A 179 -14.69 12.88 -21.51
N ARG A 180 -15.45 12.64 -22.59
CA ARG A 180 -14.89 12.19 -23.87
C ARG A 180 -13.87 13.19 -24.43
N ASP A 181 -14.12 14.48 -24.34
CA ASP A 181 -13.22 15.51 -24.86
C ASP A 181 -11.94 15.63 -24.02
N ILE A 182 -11.99 15.33 -22.70
CA ILE A 182 -10.82 15.27 -21.84
C ILE A 182 -9.93 14.07 -22.20
N PHE A 183 -10.49 12.87 -22.31
CA PHE A 183 -9.69 11.64 -22.52
C PHE A 183 -9.45 11.32 -24.00
N GLY A 184 -10.21 11.92 -24.89
CA GLY A 184 -10.22 11.61 -26.32
C GLY A 184 -11.32 10.62 -26.71
N LYS A 185 -11.75 10.70 -27.96
CA LYS A 185 -12.91 9.99 -28.51
C LYS A 185 -12.85 8.46 -28.27
N ASP A 186 -11.66 7.89 -28.38
CA ASP A 186 -11.47 6.41 -28.33
C ASP A 186 -11.05 5.94 -26.94
N ASN A 187 -10.87 6.85 -25.96
CA ASN A 187 -10.35 6.53 -24.62
C ASN A 187 -11.38 6.77 -23.51
N PHE A 188 -12.63 7.12 -23.84
CA PHE A 188 -13.70 7.28 -22.87
C PHE A 188 -14.87 6.38 -23.20
N PHE A 189 -15.37 5.66 -22.19
CA PHE A 189 -16.49 4.71 -22.28
C PHE A 189 -17.56 5.05 -21.24
N ILE A 190 -18.81 4.78 -21.58
CA ILE A 190 -19.92 4.82 -20.62
C ILE A 190 -19.98 3.47 -19.91
N GLU A 191 -19.84 3.48 -18.61
CA GLU A 191 -19.89 2.29 -17.78
C GLU A 191 -21.33 1.90 -17.48
N ILE A 192 -21.65 0.64 -17.65
CA ILE A 192 -22.93 0.02 -17.31
C ILE A 192 -22.71 -0.96 -16.18
N GLN A 193 -23.39 -0.74 -15.05
CA GLN A 193 -23.40 -1.64 -13.90
C GLN A 193 -24.82 -2.11 -13.62
N VAL A 194 -25.21 -3.25 -14.21
CA VAL A 194 -26.44 -3.97 -13.84
C VAL A 194 -26.01 -5.13 -12.96
N ILE A 195 -25.89 -4.88 -11.65
CA ILE A 195 -25.37 -5.86 -10.69
C ILE A 195 -26.53 -6.68 -10.08
N ASP A 196 -27.53 -6.01 -9.49
CA ASP A 196 -28.65 -6.64 -8.80
C ASP A 196 -29.91 -5.80 -8.98
N SER A 197 -30.53 -5.90 -10.14
CA SER A 197 -31.68 -5.07 -10.50
C SER A 197 -32.91 -5.30 -9.60
N LYS A 198 -32.99 -6.46 -8.93
CA LYS A 198 -34.06 -6.77 -7.99
C LYS A 198 -33.95 -6.01 -6.68
N ASN A 199 -32.75 -5.98 -6.12
CA ASN A 199 -32.49 -5.31 -4.83
C ASN A 199 -31.97 -3.87 -5.02
N MET A 200 -31.56 -3.52 -6.25
CA MET A 200 -30.97 -2.23 -6.63
C MET A 200 -31.63 -1.69 -7.91
N PRO A 201 -32.95 -1.36 -7.89
CA PRO A 201 -33.71 -0.96 -9.10
C PRO A 201 -33.15 0.34 -9.73
N ALA A 202 -32.50 1.21 -8.95
CA ALA A 202 -31.85 2.41 -9.45
C ALA A 202 -30.71 2.11 -10.43
N CYS A 203 -29.97 1.00 -10.24
CA CYS A 203 -28.89 0.59 -11.17
C CYS A 203 -29.46 0.25 -12.57
N ALA A 204 -30.58 -0.48 -12.62
CA ALA A 204 -31.23 -0.83 -13.88
C ALA A 204 -31.80 0.40 -14.61
N LEU A 205 -32.35 1.36 -13.85
CA LEU A 205 -32.85 2.62 -14.40
C LEU A 205 -31.68 3.47 -14.94
N LEU A 206 -30.61 3.59 -14.18
CA LEU A 206 -29.38 4.29 -14.59
C LEU A 206 -28.83 3.69 -15.89
N ALA A 207 -28.65 2.36 -15.93
CA ALA A 207 -28.16 1.65 -17.12
C ALA A 207 -29.03 1.93 -18.36
N THR A 208 -30.33 1.97 -18.18
CA THR A 208 -31.28 2.29 -19.28
C THR A 208 -31.03 3.73 -19.78
N GLY A 209 -30.88 4.69 -18.86
CA GLY A 209 -30.58 6.09 -19.21
C GLY A 209 -29.23 6.23 -19.91
N LEU A 210 -28.19 5.59 -19.39
CA LEU A 210 -26.85 5.64 -19.95
C LEU A 210 -26.74 4.99 -21.34
N ARG A 211 -27.44 3.87 -21.58
CA ARG A 211 -27.56 3.28 -22.92
C ARG A 211 -28.25 4.23 -23.93
N TYR A 212 -29.24 5.01 -23.47
CA TYR A 212 -29.83 6.06 -24.29
C TYR A 212 -28.82 7.17 -24.63
N ILE A 213 -28.03 7.62 -23.65
CA ILE A 213 -26.98 8.63 -23.85
C ILE A 213 -25.89 8.09 -24.80
N SER A 214 -25.47 6.82 -24.64
CA SER A 214 -24.54 6.17 -25.55
C SER A 214 -24.99 6.23 -27.00
N LYS A 215 -26.24 5.84 -27.27
CA LYS A 215 -26.83 5.92 -28.62
C LYS A 215 -26.89 7.34 -29.17
N LYS A 216 -27.14 8.33 -28.32
CA LYS A 216 -27.22 9.74 -28.70
C LYS A 216 -25.85 10.35 -29.01
N THR A 217 -24.80 9.97 -28.24
CA THR A 217 -23.45 10.56 -28.32
C THR A 217 -22.47 9.76 -29.18
N GLY A 218 -22.79 8.51 -29.44
CA GLY A 218 -21.88 7.54 -30.09
C GLY A 218 -20.74 7.07 -29.19
N ILE A 219 -20.77 7.35 -27.86
CA ILE A 219 -19.80 6.86 -26.91
C ILE A 219 -20.13 5.41 -26.57
N PRO A 220 -19.20 4.44 -26.75
CA PRO A 220 -19.50 3.03 -26.51
C PRO A 220 -19.71 2.73 -25.02
N CYS A 221 -20.56 1.75 -24.73
CA CYS A 221 -20.75 1.21 -23.38
C CYS A 221 -19.83 0.04 -23.10
N ILE A 222 -19.40 -0.10 -21.85
CA ILE A 222 -18.75 -1.29 -21.27
C ILE A 222 -19.54 -1.76 -20.06
N ALA A 223 -19.60 -3.07 -19.80
CA ALA A 223 -20.24 -3.61 -18.60
C ALA A 223 -19.19 -4.05 -17.57
N THR A 224 -19.31 -3.57 -16.33
CA THR A 224 -18.35 -3.86 -15.25
C THR A 224 -19.05 -4.44 -14.02
N PRO A 225 -18.34 -5.28 -13.22
CA PRO A 225 -18.92 -5.91 -12.03
C PRO A 225 -18.83 -5.04 -10.77
N ASP A 226 -17.99 -4.00 -10.73
CA ASP A 226 -17.66 -3.24 -9.51
C ASP A 226 -17.36 -4.19 -8.33
N ALA A 227 -16.44 -5.14 -8.58
CA ALA A 227 -16.22 -6.22 -7.66
C ALA A 227 -15.40 -5.79 -6.45
N HIS A 228 -15.92 -6.01 -5.24
CA HIS A 228 -15.27 -5.73 -3.96
C HIS A 228 -14.79 -7.00 -3.26
N TYR A 229 -15.15 -8.16 -3.78
CA TYR A 229 -14.72 -9.48 -3.34
C TYR A 229 -14.71 -10.47 -4.50
N ALA A 230 -14.01 -11.61 -4.32
CA ALA A 230 -13.81 -12.56 -5.42
C ALA A 230 -15.06 -13.42 -5.70
N LYS A 231 -15.74 -13.92 -4.65
CA LYS A 231 -16.82 -14.89 -4.74
C LYS A 231 -18.09 -14.38 -4.02
N PRO A 232 -19.30 -14.82 -4.40
CA PRO A 232 -20.55 -14.37 -3.77
C PRO A 232 -20.63 -14.62 -2.26
N GLU A 233 -20.03 -15.71 -1.78
CA GLU A 233 -19.96 -16.06 -0.35
C GLU A 233 -19.12 -15.10 0.46
N ASP A 234 -18.13 -14.45 -0.13
CA ASP A 234 -17.22 -13.49 0.50
C ASP A 234 -17.93 -12.20 0.94
N ALA A 235 -19.14 -11.97 0.44
CA ALA A 235 -19.98 -10.82 0.81
C ALA A 235 -20.19 -10.69 2.33
N TYR A 236 -20.26 -11.81 3.05
CA TYR A 236 -20.45 -11.80 4.51
C TYR A 236 -19.19 -11.34 5.24
N ASP A 237 -18.02 -11.68 4.70
CA ASP A 237 -16.73 -11.29 5.26
C ASP A 237 -16.44 -9.80 4.94
N GLN A 238 -16.76 -9.34 3.72
CA GLN A 238 -16.66 -7.94 3.33
C GLN A 238 -17.53 -7.04 4.23
N ARG A 239 -18.73 -7.47 4.62
CA ARG A 239 -19.61 -6.70 5.53
C ARG A 239 -19.00 -6.48 6.91
N ILE A 240 -18.08 -7.35 7.38
CA ILE A 240 -17.30 -7.08 8.61
C ILE A 240 -16.43 -5.84 8.43
N LEU A 241 -15.77 -5.72 7.27
CA LEU A 241 -14.93 -4.55 6.96
C LEU A 241 -15.78 -3.28 6.93
N LEU A 242 -16.96 -3.33 6.29
CA LEU A 242 -17.89 -2.21 6.22
C LEU A 242 -18.42 -1.81 7.61
N CYS A 243 -18.76 -2.77 8.46
CA CYS A 243 -19.15 -2.49 9.85
C CYS A 243 -18.04 -1.73 10.58
N ASN A 244 -16.76 -2.09 10.36
CA ASN A 244 -15.63 -1.36 10.92
C ASN A 244 -15.50 0.05 10.31
N ALA A 245 -15.67 0.18 8.98
CA ALA A 245 -15.56 1.46 8.28
C ALA A 245 -16.55 2.51 8.77
N ILE A 246 -17.81 2.10 9.00
CA ILE A 246 -18.89 2.99 9.47
C ILE A 246 -19.18 2.88 10.96
N ASN A 247 -18.30 2.20 11.71
CA ASN A 247 -18.39 2.01 13.17
C ASN A 247 -19.76 1.51 13.64
N THR A 248 -20.22 0.37 13.12
CA THR A 248 -21.53 -0.23 13.39
C THR A 248 -21.43 -1.75 13.57
N ASN A 249 -22.56 -2.41 13.74
CA ASN A 249 -22.70 -3.86 13.82
C ASN A 249 -23.95 -4.33 13.06
N PHE A 250 -24.08 -5.65 12.84
CA PHE A 250 -25.18 -6.23 12.07
C PHE A 250 -26.56 -5.97 12.72
N GLN A 251 -26.66 -5.97 14.03
CA GLN A 251 -27.91 -5.68 14.71
C GLN A 251 -28.41 -4.27 14.38
N THR A 252 -27.53 -3.27 14.51
CA THR A 252 -27.85 -1.87 14.16
C THR A 252 -28.22 -1.71 12.69
N ILE A 253 -27.55 -2.47 11.79
CA ILE A 253 -27.87 -2.48 10.35
C ILE A 253 -29.30 -3.00 10.14
N GLU A 254 -29.69 -4.10 10.79
CA GLU A 254 -31.05 -4.63 10.66
C GLU A 254 -32.10 -3.70 11.24
N GLU A 255 -31.84 -3.06 12.39
CA GLU A 255 -32.70 -2.03 12.98
C GLU A 255 -32.92 -0.88 11.99
N LYS A 256 -31.87 -0.37 11.36
CA LYS A 256 -31.97 0.69 10.35
C LYS A 256 -32.71 0.27 9.08
N LYS A 257 -32.56 -0.98 8.63
CA LYS A 257 -33.36 -1.51 7.51
C LYS A 257 -34.86 -1.50 7.82
N VAL A 258 -35.23 -1.84 9.05
CA VAL A 258 -36.64 -1.85 9.51
C VAL A 258 -37.18 -0.43 9.65
N SER A 259 -36.40 0.50 10.24
CA SER A 259 -36.82 1.90 10.40
C SER A 259 -36.80 2.72 9.11
N GLY A 260 -36.10 2.23 8.06
CA GLY A 260 -35.92 2.97 6.80
C GLY A 260 -34.87 4.07 6.87
N GLU A 261 -34.01 4.06 7.91
CA GLU A 261 -32.91 4.98 8.04
C GLU A 261 -31.79 4.67 7.02
N ASN A 262 -31.04 5.70 6.65
CA ASN A 262 -29.87 5.55 5.79
C ASN A 262 -28.77 4.73 6.48
N ILE A 263 -28.30 3.69 5.83
CA ILE A 263 -27.30 2.76 6.37
C ILE A 263 -25.86 3.19 5.99
N GLY A 264 -25.66 4.15 5.11
CA GLY A 264 -24.35 4.37 4.52
C GLY A 264 -23.78 3.07 3.90
N MET A 265 -23.30 3.09 2.68
CA MET A 265 -22.86 1.89 1.96
C MET A 265 -23.93 0.76 1.90
N GLY A 266 -25.21 1.14 2.01
CA GLY A 266 -26.34 0.21 2.14
C GLY A 266 -26.50 -0.77 0.98
N ALA A 267 -25.97 -0.45 -0.19
CA ALA A 267 -25.96 -1.32 -1.36
C ALA A 267 -25.32 -2.69 -1.05
N PHE A 268 -24.17 -2.70 -0.40
CA PHE A 268 -23.45 -3.93 -0.04
C PHE A 268 -24.16 -4.78 1.01
N PHE A 269 -24.96 -4.16 1.87
CA PHE A 269 -25.81 -4.90 2.84
C PHE A 269 -27.06 -5.48 2.21
N ARG A 270 -27.50 -4.97 1.05
CA ARG A 270 -28.67 -5.46 0.31
C ARG A 270 -28.34 -6.51 -0.74
N SER A 271 -27.16 -6.42 -1.37
CA SER A 271 -26.73 -7.31 -2.45
C SER A 271 -25.50 -8.13 -2.07
N ARG A 272 -25.31 -9.28 -2.73
CA ARG A 272 -24.12 -10.12 -2.68
C ARG A 272 -23.46 -10.24 -4.05
N GLN A 273 -23.81 -9.34 -4.97
CA GLN A 273 -23.42 -9.46 -6.37
C GLN A 273 -22.18 -8.62 -6.74
N TYR A 274 -21.54 -7.96 -5.73
CA TYR A 274 -20.30 -7.21 -5.92
C TYR A 274 -19.05 -8.11 -5.92
N HIS A 275 -19.14 -9.23 -6.65
CA HIS A 275 -18.06 -10.21 -6.83
C HIS A 275 -17.58 -10.24 -8.29
N ILE A 276 -16.53 -10.99 -8.59
CA ILE A 276 -16.12 -11.24 -9.99
C ILE A 276 -16.98 -12.36 -10.54
N PRO A 277 -17.99 -12.06 -11.41
CA PRO A 277 -18.92 -13.04 -11.97
C PRO A 277 -18.36 -13.73 -13.22
N SER A 278 -19.00 -14.83 -13.64
CA SER A 278 -18.75 -15.41 -14.95
C SER A 278 -19.41 -14.57 -16.05
N TYR A 279 -19.04 -14.82 -17.31
CA TYR A 279 -19.68 -14.20 -18.49
C TYR A 279 -21.20 -14.44 -18.48
N GLU A 280 -21.61 -15.66 -18.24
CA GLU A 280 -23.04 -16.06 -18.23
C GLU A 280 -23.81 -15.32 -17.11
N THR A 281 -23.15 -15.14 -15.95
CA THR A 281 -23.74 -14.38 -14.84
C THR A 281 -23.89 -12.91 -15.20
N MET A 282 -22.91 -12.30 -15.88
CA MET A 282 -23.02 -10.91 -16.36
C MET A 282 -24.19 -10.74 -17.33
N ILE A 283 -24.39 -11.69 -18.24
CA ILE A 283 -25.57 -11.71 -19.14
C ILE A 283 -26.86 -11.84 -18.34
N GLN A 284 -26.93 -12.76 -17.37
CA GLN A 284 -28.12 -12.95 -16.51
C GLN A 284 -28.46 -11.68 -15.70
N TYR A 285 -27.50 -10.86 -15.33
CA TYR A 285 -27.76 -9.57 -14.69
C TYR A 285 -28.41 -8.54 -15.61
N GLY A 286 -28.38 -8.75 -16.93
CA GLY A 286 -28.99 -7.87 -17.93
C GLY A 286 -27.98 -6.96 -18.67
N ASN A 287 -26.70 -7.29 -18.61
CA ASN A 287 -25.69 -6.70 -19.49
C ASN A 287 -25.79 -7.31 -20.90
N THR A 288 -25.40 -6.55 -21.92
CA THR A 288 -25.46 -7.04 -23.31
C THR A 288 -24.11 -7.66 -23.74
N GLU A 289 -24.19 -8.53 -24.76
CA GLU A 289 -22.97 -9.12 -25.37
C GLU A 289 -22.01 -8.04 -25.90
N GLU A 290 -22.56 -6.97 -26.48
CA GLU A 290 -21.77 -5.84 -26.98
C GLU A 290 -21.01 -5.11 -25.85
N GLU A 291 -21.69 -4.83 -24.73
CA GLU A 291 -21.08 -4.17 -23.58
C GLU A 291 -19.95 -5.02 -22.97
N LEU A 292 -20.13 -6.35 -22.95
CA LEU A 292 -19.10 -7.29 -22.49
C LEU A 292 -17.94 -7.40 -23.50
N ALA A 293 -18.25 -7.47 -24.80
CA ALA A 293 -17.23 -7.50 -25.86
C ALA A 293 -16.37 -6.22 -25.84
N ASN A 294 -16.97 -5.06 -25.57
CA ASN A 294 -16.24 -3.80 -25.46
C ASN A 294 -15.24 -3.78 -24.29
N THR A 295 -15.44 -4.59 -23.22
CA THR A 295 -14.40 -4.73 -22.16
C THR A 295 -13.15 -5.40 -22.69
N MET A 296 -13.28 -6.34 -23.63
CA MET A 296 -12.15 -6.97 -24.30
C MET A 296 -11.43 -6.00 -25.24
N VAL A 297 -12.18 -5.09 -25.91
CA VAL A 297 -11.57 -4.01 -26.70
C VAL A 297 -10.71 -3.12 -25.81
N VAL A 298 -11.24 -2.68 -24.66
CA VAL A 298 -10.47 -1.90 -23.68
C VAL A 298 -9.21 -2.65 -23.24
N ALA A 299 -9.34 -3.93 -22.90
CA ALA A 299 -8.18 -4.74 -22.49
C ALA A 299 -7.11 -4.86 -23.59
N GLN A 300 -7.50 -4.96 -24.86
CA GLN A 300 -6.60 -5.00 -26.00
C GLN A 300 -5.91 -3.65 -26.28
N MET A 301 -6.51 -2.53 -25.85
CA MET A 301 -5.86 -1.21 -25.92
C MET A 301 -4.75 -1.02 -24.87
N CYS A 302 -4.69 -1.89 -23.87
CA CYS A 302 -3.71 -1.84 -22.80
C CYS A 302 -2.52 -2.76 -23.11
N GLU A 303 -1.33 -2.18 -23.18
CA GLU A 303 -0.07 -2.87 -23.41
C GLU A 303 0.39 -3.59 -22.15
N SER A 304 1.25 -4.59 -22.30
CA SER A 304 1.98 -5.17 -21.17
C SER A 304 3.20 -4.30 -20.85
N TYR A 305 3.38 -3.98 -19.57
CA TYR A 305 4.55 -3.26 -19.08
C TYR A 305 4.96 -3.80 -17.71
N ASP A 306 6.23 -3.57 -17.33
CA ASP A 306 6.78 -4.02 -16.06
C ASP A 306 7.10 -2.80 -15.19
N LEU A 307 6.63 -2.82 -13.94
CA LEU A 307 6.88 -1.79 -12.93
C LEU A 307 8.14 -2.05 -12.11
N THR A 308 8.72 -3.24 -12.24
CA THR A 308 9.95 -3.59 -11.52
C THR A 308 11.18 -3.00 -12.22
N SER A 309 12.18 -2.64 -11.42
CA SER A 309 13.43 -2.05 -11.92
C SER A 309 14.59 -2.46 -11.02
N PRO A 310 15.80 -2.65 -11.57
CA PRO A 310 16.99 -2.78 -10.74
C PRO A 310 17.19 -1.55 -9.85
N PRO A 311 17.85 -1.70 -8.68
CA PRO A 311 18.10 -0.58 -7.77
C PRO A 311 18.81 0.59 -8.44
N LYS A 312 18.22 1.77 -8.34
CA LYS A 312 18.78 3.04 -8.82
C LYS A 312 19.35 3.80 -7.62
N LEU A 313 20.65 3.63 -7.40
CA LEU A 313 21.33 4.34 -6.31
C LEU A 313 21.36 5.85 -6.57
N PRO A 314 20.94 6.67 -5.60
CA PRO A 314 21.13 8.11 -5.70
C PRO A 314 22.64 8.43 -5.76
N LYS A 315 22.99 9.45 -6.53
CA LYS A 315 24.39 9.87 -6.66
C LYS A 315 24.80 10.72 -5.46
N PHE A 316 25.91 10.35 -4.84
CA PHE A 316 26.51 11.16 -3.78
C PHE A 316 27.23 12.37 -4.40
N PRO A 317 26.99 13.60 -3.91
CA PRO A 317 27.68 14.81 -4.42
C PRO A 317 29.12 14.84 -3.90
N CYS A 318 30.04 14.20 -4.64
CA CYS A 318 31.46 14.15 -4.27
C CYS A 318 32.14 15.51 -4.45
N PRO A 319 33.06 15.89 -3.54
CA PRO A 319 33.84 17.12 -3.67
C PRO A 319 34.90 16.98 -4.79
N ASP A 320 35.41 18.16 -5.25
CA ASP A 320 36.59 18.29 -6.12
C ASP A 320 36.54 17.48 -7.44
N GLY A 321 35.31 17.18 -7.95
CA GLY A 321 35.14 16.40 -9.19
C GLY A 321 35.57 14.93 -9.09
N MET A 322 35.73 14.41 -7.88
CA MET A 322 36.06 13.01 -7.64
C MET A 322 34.87 12.11 -8.00
N THR A 323 35.15 10.89 -8.45
CA THR A 323 34.14 9.83 -8.53
C THR A 323 33.84 9.30 -7.14
N SER A 324 32.65 8.70 -6.94
CA SER A 324 32.25 8.10 -5.64
C SER A 324 33.26 7.07 -5.15
N ARG A 325 33.85 6.27 -6.08
CA ARG A 325 34.92 5.31 -5.77
C ARG A 325 36.17 5.99 -5.24
N GLN A 326 36.63 7.06 -5.89
CA GLN A 326 37.81 7.83 -5.45
C GLN A 326 37.58 8.49 -4.09
N TYR A 327 36.41 9.05 -3.88
CA TYR A 327 36.09 9.71 -2.61
C TYR A 327 35.94 8.69 -1.47
N LEU A 328 35.32 7.54 -1.71
CA LEU A 328 35.27 6.44 -0.74
C LEU A 328 36.68 5.97 -0.36
N THR A 329 37.58 5.78 -1.35
CA THR A 329 38.97 5.42 -1.10
C THR A 329 39.67 6.44 -0.19
N LYS A 330 39.49 7.74 -0.45
CA LYS A 330 40.03 8.82 0.37
C LYS A 330 39.53 8.73 1.82
N LEU A 331 38.24 8.52 2.02
CA LEU A 331 37.67 8.39 3.36
C LEU A 331 38.13 7.14 4.08
N LEU A 332 38.31 6.02 3.37
CA LEU A 332 38.88 4.80 3.97
C LEU A 332 40.33 4.96 4.39
N HIS A 333 41.14 5.68 3.63
CA HIS A 333 42.48 6.02 4.03
C HIS A 333 42.51 6.86 5.31
N GLN A 334 41.68 7.89 5.39
CA GLN A 334 41.59 8.71 6.61
C GLN A 334 41.10 7.87 7.79
N GLY A 335 40.01 7.10 7.61
CA GLY A 335 39.44 6.24 8.64
C GLY A 335 40.43 5.16 9.13
N TRP A 336 41.27 4.64 8.24
CA TRP A 336 42.34 3.72 8.61
C TRP A 336 43.31 4.37 9.60
N ILE A 337 43.75 5.62 9.34
CA ILE A 337 44.63 6.38 10.22
C ILE A 337 43.94 6.63 11.57
N ASP A 338 42.68 7.04 11.55
CA ASP A 338 41.90 7.36 12.74
C ASP A 338 41.65 6.13 13.63
N ARG A 339 41.56 4.94 13.04
CA ARG A 339 41.32 3.66 13.74
C ARG A 339 42.59 2.92 14.15
N GLN A 340 43.76 3.35 13.73
CA GLN A 340 45.04 2.69 14.07
C GLN A 340 45.21 2.41 15.57
N PRO A 341 44.90 3.33 16.52
CA PRO A 341 45.04 3.02 17.94
C PRO A 341 44.17 1.85 18.41
N GLN A 342 42.94 1.75 17.92
CA GLN A 342 41.99 0.67 18.25
C GLN A 342 42.46 -0.64 17.63
N ILE A 343 42.81 -0.64 16.34
CA ILE A 343 43.31 -1.81 15.61
C ILE A 343 44.57 -2.34 16.31
N GLN A 344 45.54 -1.48 16.64
CA GLN A 344 46.76 -1.90 17.32
C GLN A 344 46.47 -2.46 18.72
N ASN A 345 45.49 -1.88 19.44
CA ASN A 345 45.06 -2.42 20.73
C ASN A 345 44.45 -3.83 20.57
N THR A 346 43.61 -4.08 19.52
CA THR A 346 43.07 -5.42 19.24
C THR A 346 44.20 -6.41 18.90
N ILE A 347 45.12 -6.04 18.00
CA ILE A 347 46.26 -6.88 17.64
C ILE A 347 47.11 -7.25 18.89
N ASN A 348 47.31 -6.32 19.79
CA ASN A 348 48.08 -6.59 21.03
C ASN A 348 47.38 -7.52 22.04
N ARG A 349 46.05 -7.63 21.96
CA ARG A 349 45.22 -8.43 22.88
C ARG A 349 44.77 -9.78 22.30
N THR A 350 44.87 -9.94 21.00
CA THR A 350 44.33 -11.10 20.27
C THR A 350 45.41 -11.78 19.45
N HIS A 351 45.05 -12.77 18.66
CA HIS A 351 45.93 -13.47 17.72
C HIS A 351 45.94 -12.83 16.32
N HIS A 352 45.12 -11.77 16.10
CA HIS A 352 44.97 -11.13 14.80
C HIS A 352 46.17 -10.27 14.44
N THR A 353 46.35 -10.06 13.14
CA THR A 353 47.48 -9.31 12.58
C THR A 353 46.99 -8.12 11.75
N GLU A 354 47.84 -7.10 11.57
CA GLU A 354 47.55 -5.97 10.72
C GLU A 354 47.29 -6.40 9.24
N GLN A 355 47.93 -7.50 8.81
CA GLN A 355 47.74 -8.02 7.44
C GLN A 355 46.34 -8.55 7.26
N GLU A 356 45.77 -9.23 8.23
CA GLU A 356 44.36 -9.69 8.17
C GLU A 356 43.37 -8.54 7.99
N TYR A 357 43.58 -7.43 8.71
CA TYR A 357 42.79 -6.20 8.51
C TYR A 357 42.89 -5.67 7.07
N LYS A 358 44.12 -5.59 6.52
CA LYS A 358 44.37 -5.10 5.17
C LYS A 358 43.75 -6.00 4.12
N ASP A 359 43.89 -7.31 4.25
CA ASP A 359 43.35 -8.27 3.31
C ASP A 359 41.84 -8.24 3.32
N ARG A 360 41.22 -8.21 4.49
CA ARG A 360 39.76 -8.10 4.64
C ARG A 360 39.24 -6.77 4.09
N LEU A 361 39.91 -5.65 4.36
CA LEU A 361 39.49 -4.35 3.83
C LEU A 361 39.55 -4.32 2.31
N ASN A 362 40.61 -4.88 1.72
CA ASN A 362 40.75 -4.98 0.26
C ASN A 362 39.68 -5.90 -0.39
N GLU A 363 39.38 -7.01 0.27
CA GLU A 363 38.33 -7.93 -0.17
C GLU A 363 36.95 -7.25 -0.18
N GLU A 364 36.55 -6.67 0.95
CA GLU A 364 35.28 -5.95 1.08
C GLU A 364 35.19 -4.79 0.07
N TYR A 365 36.24 -3.97 -0.02
CA TYR A 365 36.31 -2.84 -0.96
C TYR A 365 36.12 -3.29 -2.40
N LYS A 366 36.81 -4.34 -2.83
CA LYS A 366 36.67 -4.89 -4.17
C LYS A 366 35.26 -5.33 -4.43
N ILE A 367 34.69 -6.17 -3.56
CA ILE A 367 33.33 -6.69 -3.72
C ILE A 367 32.32 -5.55 -3.85
N LEU A 368 32.35 -4.56 -2.95
CA LEU A 368 31.37 -3.49 -2.90
C LEU A 368 31.51 -2.48 -4.05
N THR A 369 32.74 -2.19 -4.47
CA THR A 369 32.98 -1.26 -5.59
C THR A 369 32.71 -1.89 -6.96
N ASP A 370 32.94 -3.18 -7.11
CA ASP A 370 32.68 -3.91 -8.37
C ASP A 370 31.18 -4.02 -8.66
N VAL A 371 30.33 -4.03 -7.61
CA VAL A 371 28.86 -4.00 -7.76
C VAL A 371 28.27 -2.57 -7.71
N GLY A 372 29.12 -1.51 -7.62
CA GLY A 372 28.69 -0.12 -7.74
C GLY A 372 28.09 0.51 -6.47
N LEU A 373 28.34 -0.05 -5.28
CA LEU A 373 27.75 0.42 -4.01
C LEU A 373 28.46 1.61 -3.37
N SER A 374 29.45 2.23 -4.00
CA SER A 374 30.23 3.34 -3.42
C SER A 374 29.35 4.50 -2.97
N ASP A 375 28.36 4.91 -3.78
CA ASP A 375 27.42 5.99 -3.43
C ASP A 375 26.61 5.67 -2.17
N TYR A 376 26.16 4.42 -2.01
CA TYR A 376 25.40 3.96 -0.84
C TYR A 376 26.21 4.14 0.46
N PHE A 377 27.47 3.67 0.47
CA PHE A 377 28.35 3.81 1.65
C PHE A 377 28.68 5.26 1.97
N LEU A 378 28.83 6.10 0.93
CA LEU A 378 29.03 7.54 1.11
C LEU A 378 27.82 8.22 1.74
N ILE A 379 26.60 7.87 1.32
CA ILE A 379 25.35 8.40 1.89
C ILE A 379 25.22 8.00 3.35
N VAL A 380 25.42 6.73 3.67
CA VAL A 380 25.36 6.22 5.06
C VAL A 380 26.40 6.93 5.94
N ASN A 381 27.63 7.05 5.45
CA ASN A 381 28.70 7.76 6.17
C ASN A 381 28.36 9.25 6.37
N ASP A 382 27.87 9.94 5.34
CA ASP A 382 27.50 11.37 5.39
C ASP A 382 26.46 11.64 6.48
N ILE A 383 25.42 10.82 6.56
CA ILE A 383 24.34 10.94 7.57
C ILE A 383 24.90 10.76 8.99
N ILE A 384 25.72 9.74 9.23
CA ILE A 384 26.32 9.46 10.54
C ILE A 384 27.27 10.57 10.95
N GLN A 385 28.17 11.01 10.05
CA GLN A 385 29.13 12.06 10.36
C GLN A 385 28.45 13.41 10.59
N TRP A 386 27.40 13.73 9.83
CA TRP A 386 26.61 14.92 10.09
C TRP A 386 25.97 14.90 11.49
N ALA A 387 25.31 13.81 11.86
CA ALA A 387 24.69 13.68 13.19
C ALA A 387 25.71 13.89 14.31
N ARG A 388 26.90 13.28 14.20
CA ARG A 388 27.99 13.47 15.18
C ARG A 388 28.53 14.90 15.21
N SER A 389 28.62 15.56 14.06
CA SER A 389 29.02 16.97 13.99
C SER A 389 28.04 17.90 14.72
N GLN A 390 26.79 17.49 14.86
CA GLN A 390 25.74 18.17 15.65
C GLN A 390 25.75 17.76 17.14
N GLY A 391 26.75 16.98 17.59
CA GLY A 391 26.86 16.50 18.96
C GLY A 391 25.91 15.36 19.33
N GLN A 392 25.23 14.74 18.35
CA GLN A 392 24.33 13.63 18.60
C GLN A 392 25.08 12.32 18.83
N LEU A 393 24.56 11.47 19.71
CA LEU A 393 25.01 10.11 19.84
C LEU A 393 24.43 9.24 18.72
N THR A 394 25.27 8.35 18.20
CA THR A 394 24.86 7.33 17.22
C THR A 394 25.09 5.94 17.80
N GLY A 395 24.32 4.95 17.35
CA GLY A 395 24.49 3.56 17.74
C GLY A 395 25.87 3.01 17.41
N ALA A 396 26.28 1.99 18.14
CA ALA A 396 27.56 1.29 17.91
C ALA A 396 27.56 0.39 16.68
N GLY A 397 26.39 0.22 16.03
CA GLY A 397 26.15 -0.75 14.97
C GLY A 397 25.47 -2.01 15.51
N ARG A 398 24.57 -2.58 14.73
CA ARG A 398 23.83 -3.79 15.06
C ARG A 398 23.54 -4.63 13.81
N GLY A 399 22.96 -5.80 14.01
CA GLY A 399 22.61 -6.70 12.93
C GLY A 399 23.82 -7.12 12.09
N SER A 400 23.61 -7.28 10.80
CA SER A 400 24.68 -7.72 9.88
C SER A 400 25.73 -6.63 9.59
N ALA A 401 25.38 -5.35 9.74
CA ALA A 401 26.31 -4.22 9.49
C ALA A 401 27.57 -4.26 10.37
N ALA A 402 27.48 -4.82 11.58
CA ALA A 402 28.63 -5.04 12.44
C ALA A 402 29.71 -5.97 11.82
N GLY A 403 29.35 -6.78 10.81
CA GLY A 403 30.29 -7.67 10.10
C GLY A 403 31.12 -6.98 9.01
N SER A 404 30.94 -5.67 8.74
CA SER A 404 31.67 -4.92 7.72
C SER A 404 32.84 -4.11 8.31
N LEU A 405 34.06 -4.41 7.86
CA LEU A 405 35.24 -3.66 8.21
C LEU A 405 35.23 -2.26 7.57
N ILE A 406 34.68 -2.12 6.37
CA ILE A 406 34.49 -0.81 5.73
C ILE A 406 33.66 0.12 6.61
N LEU A 407 32.52 -0.32 7.14
CA LEU A 407 31.66 0.47 8.02
C LEU A 407 32.39 0.82 9.34
N TYR A 408 33.20 -0.09 9.88
CA TYR A 408 34.02 0.17 11.05
C TYR A 408 35.11 1.22 10.77
N ILE A 409 35.82 1.11 9.65
CA ILE A 409 36.87 2.07 9.25
C ILE A 409 36.27 3.46 8.96
N LEU A 410 35.11 3.54 8.29
CA LEU A 410 34.37 4.80 8.09
C LEU A 410 33.80 5.37 9.40
N GLY A 411 33.88 4.63 10.49
CA GLY A 411 33.30 5.03 11.78
C GLY A 411 31.77 4.96 11.81
N VAL A 412 31.13 4.32 10.86
CA VAL A 412 29.67 4.10 10.88
C VAL A 412 29.30 3.14 12.00
N THR A 413 30.07 2.05 12.16
CA THR A 413 29.96 1.14 13.30
C THR A 413 31.17 1.30 14.26
N HIS A 414 31.00 0.83 15.50
CA HIS A 414 32.06 0.82 16.53
C HIS A 414 32.46 -0.61 16.93
N VAL A 415 31.80 -1.62 16.33
CA VAL A 415 32.14 -3.03 16.53
C VAL A 415 33.22 -3.40 15.54
N ASP A 416 34.38 -3.87 16.05
CA ASP A 416 35.47 -4.35 15.21
C ASP A 416 35.17 -5.77 14.73
N PRO A 417 34.89 -5.98 13.43
CA PRO A 417 34.51 -7.30 12.93
C PRO A 417 35.64 -8.33 12.97
N ILE A 418 36.90 -7.91 13.02
CA ILE A 418 38.06 -8.80 13.14
C ILE A 418 38.19 -9.28 14.58
N GLU A 419 38.09 -8.38 15.55
CA GLU A 419 38.17 -8.72 16.99
C GLU A 419 37.15 -9.82 17.39
N PHE A 420 35.95 -9.79 16.78
CA PHE A 420 34.87 -10.72 17.11
C PHE A 420 34.62 -11.81 16.05
N ASP A 421 35.55 -12.03 15.12
CA ASP A 421 35.45 -13.02 14.06
C ASP A 421 34.13 -12.97 13.26
N LEU A 422 33.62 -11.76 12.99
CA LEU A 422 32.36 -11.55 12.29
C LEU A 422 32.55 -11.73 10.78
N LEU A 423 31.61 -12.47 10.17
CA LEU A 423 31.67 -12.80 8.75
C LEU A 423 31.05 -11.68 7.89
N PHE A 424 31.83 -11.15 6.93
CA PHE A 424 31.33 -10.19 5.93
C PHE A 424 30.21 -10.77 5.06
N SER A 425 30.27 -12.06 4.75
CA SER A 425 29.24 -12.73 3.93
C SER A 425 27.84 -12.70 4.56
N ARG A 426 27.71 -12.47 5.87
CA ARG A 426 26.42 -12.22 6.55
C ARG A 426 25.90 -10.81 6.31
N PHE A 427 26.79 -9.84 6.14
CA PHE A 427 26.41 -8.46 5.82
C PHE A 427 26.12 -8.33 4.32
N TYR A 428 27.06 -8.78 3.48
CA TYR A 428 26.90 -8.71 2.04
C TYR A 428 27.39 -9.99 1.35
N ASN A 429 26.55 -10.53 0.48
CA ASN A 429 26.87 -11.71 -0.31
C ASN A 429 26.55 -11.45 -1.79
N ALA A 430 27.58 -11.22 -2.59
CA ALA A 430 27.43 -11.00 -4.04
C ALA A 430 26.78 -12.19 -4.77
N GLY A 431 26.80 -13.41 -4.21
CA GLY A 431 26.10 -14.58 -4.75
C GLY A 431 24.57 -14.48 -4.71
N ARG A 432 24.01 -13.48 -3.99
CA ARG A 432 22.57 -13.17 -4.02
C ARG A 432 22.17 -12.26 -5.19
N ASN A 433 23.15 -11.69 -5.89
CA ASN A 433 22.89 -10.85 -7.06
C ASN A 433 22.52 -11.73 -8.25
N THR A 434 21.53 -11.28 -9.02
CA THR A 434 21.19 -11.82 -10.35
C THR A 434 21.58 -10.80 -11.40
N ALA A 435 21.49 -11.19 -12.69
CA ALA A 435 21.70 -10.25 -13.80
C ALA A 435 20.70 -9.06 -13.76
N GLU A 436 19.56 -9.27 -13.12
CA GLU A 436 18.43 -8.33 -13.07
C GLU A 436 18.30 -7.61 -11.73
N ARG A 437 18.92 -8.12 -10.65
CA ARG A 437 18.77 -7.59 -9.28
C ARG A 437 20.09 -7.57 -8.52
N ILE A 438 20.48 -6.37 -8.07
CA ILE A 438 21.55 -6.18 -7.08
C ILE A 438 20.90 -6.17 -5.70
N SER A 439 21.33 -7.09 -4.81
CA SER A 439 20.95 -7.06 -3.40
C SER A 439 21.66 -5.89 -2.73
N LEU A 440 20.92 -5.03 -2.04
CA LEU A 440 21.51 -3.96 -1.25
C LEU A 440 21.81 -4.47 0.17
N PRO A 441 22.94 -4.04 0.79
CA PRO A 441 23.17 -4.30 2.19
C PRO A 441 22.22 -3.45 3.04
N ASP A 442 21.79 -3.98 4.19
CA ASP A 442 20.94 -3.26 5.13
C ASP A 442 21.82 -2.68 6.27
N VAL A 443 21.82 -1.35 6.38
CA VAL A 443 22.57 -0.64 7.43
C VAL A 443 21.60 0.13 8.30
N ASP A 444 21.27 -0.48 9.44
CA ASP A 444 20.46 0.14 10.49
C ASP A 444 21.24 1.24 11.19
N MET A 445 20.81 2.48 11.06
CA MET A 445 21.43 3.63 11.73
C MET A 445 20.57 4.07 12.91
N ASP A 446 21.14 3.92 14.11
CA ASP A 446 20.48 4.27 15.37
C ASP A 446 20.86 5.69 15.81
N PHE A 447 19.85 6.49 16.12
CA PHE A 447 19.96 7.88 16.56
C PHE A 447 19.11 8.16 17.79
N GLU A 448 19.33 9.29 18.44
CA GLU A 448 18.47 9.79 19.50
C GLU A 448 17.08 10.06 18.96
N ILE A 449 16.03 9.59 19.65
CA ILE A 449 14.62 9.78 19.22
C ILE A 449 14.30 11.26 19.07
N GLN A 450 14.70 12.07 20.07
CA GLN A 450 14.38 13.49 20.11
C GLN A 450 15.07 14.30 19.00
N GLN A 451 16.17 13.78 18.44
CA GLN A 451 16.97 14.46 17.42
C GLN A 451 16.71 13.91 16.00
N ARG A 452 15.96 12.82 15.86
CA ARG A 452 15.72 12.13 14.58
C ARG A 452 15.13 13.04 13.50
N PHE A 453 14.25 13.97 13.88
CA PHE A 453 13.65 14.92 12.93
C PHE A 453 14.72 15.83 12.27
N LYS A 454 15.75 16.22 12.98
CA LYS A 454 16.86 17.03 12.43
C LYS A 454 17.63 16.27 11.37
N ILE A 455 17.80 14.96 11.56
CA ILE A 455 18.46 14.08 10.58
C ILE A 455 17.63 13.97 9.31
N LEU A 456 16.31 13.75 9.45
CA LEU A 456 15.41 13.70 8.31
C LEU A 456 15.39 15.03 7.52
N ASP A 457 15.42 16.16 8.22
CA ASP A 457 15.46 17.47 7.57
C ASP A 457 16.83 17.71 6.87
N TYR A 458 17.95 17.30 7.51
CA TYR A 458 19.25 17.31 6.85
C TYR A 458 19.26 16.50 5.56
N ILE A 459 18.75 15.28 5.58
CA ILE A 459 18.71 14.41 4.41
C ILE A 459 17.88 15.06 3.29
N ARG A 460 16.71 15.63 3.63
CA ARG A 460 15.86 16.38 2.67
C ARG A 460 16.56 17.59 2.08
N GLN A 461 17.34 18.32 2.88
CA GLN A 461 18.14 19.47 2.40
C GLN A 461 19.31 19.02 1.52
N ARG A 462 19.96 17.94 1.91
CA ARG A 462 21.18 17.44 1.27
C ARG A 462 20.93 16.78 -0.08
N TYR A 463 19.87 15.98 -0.18
CA TYR A 463 19.54 15.15 -1.35
C TYR A 463 18.36 15.67 -2.17
N GLY A 464 17.69 16.75 -1.73
CA GLY A 464 16.50 17.33 -2.38
C GLY A 464 15.20 16.87 -1.75
N ARG A 465 14.31 17.83 -1.42
CA ARG A 465 13.01 17.53 -0.76
C ARG A 465 12.10 16.67 -1.63
N GLU A 466 12.19 16.82 -2.94
CA GLU A 466 11.44 16.05 -3.95
C GLU A 466 11.99 14.64 -4.19
N HIS A 467 13.19 14.34 -3.68
CA HIS A 467 13.88 13.05 -3.79
C HIS A 467 13.85 12.21 -2.52
N VAL A 468 13.33 12.78 -1.41
CA VAL A 468 13.37 12.15 -0.09
C VAL A 468 12.00 12.13 0.56
N ALA A 469 11.48 10.95 0.84
CA ALA A 469 10.25 10.78 1.61
C ALA A 469 10.27 9.54 2.49
N GLN A 470 9.47 9.56 3.56
CA GLN A 470 9.14 8.35 4.30
C GLN A 470 8.17 7.50 3.49
N MET A 471 8.07 6.22 3.80
CA MET A 471 7.20 5.28 3.11
C MET A 471 5.95 4.95 3.89
N LEU A 472 4.96 4.44 3.18
CA LEU A 472 3.72 3.92 3.72
C LEU A 472 3.94 2.54 4.38
N THR A 473 3.15 2.26 5.40
CA THR A 473 2.91 0.91 5.91
C THR A 473 1.43 0.69 6.11
N PHE A 474 0.95 -0.53 5.89
CA PHE A 474 -0.44 -0.89 6.15
C PHE A 474 -0.55 -1.71 7.43
N THR A 475 -1.43 -1.27 8.32
CA THR A 475 -1.91 -2.12 9.42
C THR A 475 -2.88 -3.14 8.85
N ARG A 476 -2.73 -4.41 9.21
CA ARG A 476 -3.57 -5.51 8.74
C ARG A 476 -4.47 -6.02 9.86
N LEU A 477 -5.60 -6.60 9.47
CA LEU A 477 -6.41 -7.41 10.37
C LEU A 477 -5.66 -8.71 10.65
N GLN A 478 -5.25 -8.95 11.89
CA GLN A 478 -4.48 -10.12 12.27
C GLN A 478 -4.86 -10.60 13.66
N GLY A 479 -4.82 -11.90 13.89
CA GLY A 479 -4.95 -12.56 15.18
C GLY A 479 -6.06 -11.98 16.05
N ARG A 480 -5.66 -11.46 17.22
CA ARG A 480 -6.58 -10.83 18.20
C ARG A 480 -7.46 -9.74 17.59
N GLY A 481 -6.89 -8.91 16.71
CA GLY A 481 -7.59 -7.78 16.09
C GLY A 481 -8.70 -8.24 15.14
N ALA A 482 -8.40 -9.20 14.27
CA ALA A 482 -9.37 -9.76 13.33
C ALA A 482 -10.54 -10.44 14.07
N LEU A 483 -10.23 -11.27 15.06
CA LEU A 483 -11.25 -11.97 15.86
C LEU A 483 -12.15 -11.00 16.62
N LYS A 484 -11.59 -9.95 17.25
CA LYS A 484 -12.37 -8.90 17.95
C LYS A 484 -13.26 -8.12 16.98
N ASP A 485 -12.80 -7.84 15.77
CA ASP A 485 -13.59 -7.09 14.79
C ASP A 485 -14.79 -7.91 14.31
N VAL A 486 -14.61 -9.22 14.09
CA VAL A 486 -15.73 -10.14 13.78
C VAL A 486 -16.73 -10.21 14.93
N MET A 487 -16.24 -10.44 16.16
CA MET A 487 -17.11 -10.55 17.34
C MET A 487 -17.91 -9.26 17.59
N ARG A 488 -17.32 -8.10 17.38
CA ARG A 488 -18.01 -6.79 17.47
C ARG A 488 -19.07 -6.63 16.40
N ALA A 489 -18.75 -6.94 15.15
CA ALA A 489 -19.70 -6.83 14.06
C ALA A 489 -20.93 -7.70 14.27
N HIS A 490 -20.77 -8.88 14.86
CA HIS A 490 -21.86 -9.79 15.20
C HIS A 490 -22.54 -9.48 16.54
N SER A 491 -22.03 -8.55 17.36
CA SER A 491 -22.47 -8.33 18.75
C SER A 491 -22.50 -9.63 19.56
N ALA A 492 -21.54 -10.53 19.32
CA ALA A 492 -21.60 -11.92 19.75
C ALA A 492 -21.35 -12.12 21.24
N MET A 493 -20.61 -11.21 21.88
CA MET A 493 -20.25 -11.32 23.29
C MET A 493 -19.84 -9.98 23.88
N SER A 494 -19.73 -9.91 25.21
CA SER A 494 -19.27 -8.73 25.93
C SER A 494 -17.79 -8.41 25.63
N PHE A 495 -17.40 -7.16 25.86
CA PHE A 495 -16.00 -6.74 25.71
C PHE A 495 -15.04 -7.53 26.62
N GLU A 496 -15.49 -7.85 27.85
CA GLU A 496 -14.70 -8.64 28.79
C GLU A 496 -14.46 -10.06 28.26
N GLU A 497 -15.50 -10.70 27.72
CA GLU A 497 -15.38 -12.04 27.17
C GLU A 497 -14.53 -12.06 25.89
N MET A 498 -14.66 -11.05 25.02
CA MET A 498 -13.77 -10.90 23.87
C MET A 498 -12.29 -10.83 24.29
N ASN A 499 -11.98 -10.12 25.37
CA ASN A 499 -10.62 -10.05 25.89
C ASN A 499 -10.14 -11.38 26.45
N ARG A 500 -11.01 -12.16 27.11
CA ARG A 500 -10.66 -13.51 27.61
C ARG A 500 -10.33 -14.45 26.47
N VAL A 501 -11.17 -14.54 25.44
CA VAL A 501 -10.94 -15.39 24.26
C VAL A 501 -9.64 -15.01 23.58
N THR A 502 -9.45 -13.73 23.30
CA THR A 502 -8.31 -13.24 22.52
C THR A 502 -6.98 -13.22 23.30
N ALA A 503 -7.01 -13.44 24.63
CA ALA A 503 -5.79 -13.57 25.42
C ALA A 503 -4.93 -14.80 25.00
N PHE A 504 -5.57 -15.84 24.48
CA PHE A 504 -4.90 -17.06 24.00
C PHE A 504 -4.43 -16.97 22.54
N ILE A 505 -4.72 -15.88 21.85
CA ILE A 505 -4.22 -15.65 20.49
C ILE A 505 -2.89 -14.88 20.61
N PRO A 506 -1.74 -15.45 20.16
CA PRO A 506 -0.43 -14.79 20.28
C PRO A 506 -0.33 -13.56 19.36
N ASP A 507 0.68 -12.73 19.61
CA ASP A 507 1.08 -11.71 18.66
C ASP A 507 1.94 -12.34 17.55
N GLU A 508 1.87 -11.80 16.32
CA GLU A 508 2.61 -12.33 15.16
C GLU A 508 4.11 -12.47 15.45
N ALA A 509 4.69 -11.52 16.18
CA ALA A 509 6.11 -11.52 16.51
C ALA A 509 6.53 -12.71 17.41
N GLU A 510 5.61 -13.21 18.24
CA GLU A 510 5.88 -14.32 19.16
C GLU A 510 6.01 -15.67 18.43
N ILE A 511 5.35 -15.79 17.28
CA ILE A 511 5.25 -17.04 16.50
C ILE A 511 5.72 -16.86 15.03
N SER A 512 6.54 -15.84 14.76
CA SER A 512 6.95 -15.47 13.39
C SER A 512 7.61 -16.61 12.64
N ASP A 513 8.50 -17.37 13.28
CA ASP A 513 9.23 -18.48 12.66
C ASP A 513 8.28 -19.63 12.30
N GLN A 514 7.31 -19.94 13.18
CA GLN A 514 6.31 -20.98 12.95
C GLN A 514 5.38 -20.59 11.80
N LEU A 515 4.92 -19.31 11.77
CA LEU A 515 4.09 -18.82 10.67
C LEU A 515 4.85 -18.83 9.35
N GLN A 516 6.15 -18.50 9.37
CA GLN A 516 6.97 -18.56 8.17
C GLN A 516 7.09 -19.99 7.63
N ALA A 517 7.29 -20.98 8.51
CA ALA A 517 7.32 -22.37 8.12
C ALA A 517 5.99 -22.84 7.49
N VAL A 518 4.84 -22.43 8.06
CA VAL A 518 3.51 -22.72 7.49
C VAL A 518 3.35 -22.07 6.11
N LYS A 519 3.76 -20.80 5.94
CA LYS A 519 3.72 -20.10 4.65
C LYS A 519 4.57 -20.80 3.57
N GLU A 520 5.72 -21.33 3.96
CA GLU A 520 6.61 -22.06 3.03
C GLU A 520 6.03 -23.40 2.62
N LEU A 521 5.41 -24.13 3.56
CA LEU A 521 4.71 -25.38 3.26
C LEU A 521 3.52 -25.16 2.33
N ASP A 522 2.67 -24.16 2.62
CA ASP A 522 1.52 -23.81 1.78
C ASP A 522 1.96 -23.49 0.34
N LYS A 523 3.07 -22.75 0.17
CA LYS A 523 3.64 -22.45 -1.16
C LYS A 523 4.14 -23.71 -1.88
N GLN A 524 4.76 -24.66 -1.16
CA GLN A 524 5.22 -25.91 -1.75
C GLN A 524 4.05 -26.79 -2.22
N GLU A 525 2.90 -26.69 -1.56
CA GLU A 525 1.66 -27.37 -1.91
C GLU A 525 0.84 -26.62 -2.99
N GLY A 526 1.34 -25.49 -3.48
CA GLY A 526 0.71 -24.68 -4.53
C GLY A 526 -0.29 -23.66 -4.02
N GLY A 527 -0.29 -23.37 -2.73
CA GLY A 527 -1.07 -22.28 -2.11
C GLY A 527 -0.41 -20.90 -2.29
N ASP A 528 -1.07 -19.88 -1.75
CA ASP A 528 -0.61 -18.49 -1.85
C ASP A 528 0.44 -18.08 -0.81
N GLY A 529 0.86 -19.00 0.05
CA GLY A 529 1.79 -18.77 1.15
C GLY A 529 1.13 -17.99 2.30
N GLU A 530 -0.09 -18.31 2.63
CA GLU A 530 -0.83 -17.70 3.73
C GLU A 530 -0.75 -18.54 5.00
N ALA A 531 -0.68 -17.87 6.15
CA ALA A 531 -0.75 -18.51 7.45
C ALA A 531 -1.66 -17.69 8.37
N SER A 532 -2.48 -18.37 9.15
CA SER A 532 -3.41 -17.76 10.09
C SER A 532 -2.90 -17.90 11.53
N ILE A 533 -2.78 -16.78 12.23
CA ILE A 533 -2.45 -16.74 13.67
C ILE A 533 -3.57 -17.38 14.49
N ILE A 534 -4.83 -17.15 14.08
CA ILE A 534 -6.02 -17.71 14.77
C ILE A 534 -6.03 -19.23 14.63
N ARG A 535 -5.78 -19.77 13.43
CA ARG A 535 -5.72 -21.21 13.21
C ARG A 535 -4.57 -21.83 14.00
N TRP A 536 -3.40 -21.21 13.98
CA TRP A 536 -2.26 -21.63 14.79
C TRP A 536 -2.63 -21.69 16.29
N ALA A 537 -3.34 -20.68 16.81
CA ALA A 537 -3.78 -20.68 18.20
C ALA A 537 -4.78 -21.80 18.51
N LEU A 538 -5.72 -22.10 17.62
CA LEU A 538 -6.65 -23.25 17.77
C LEU A 538 -5.91 -24.60 17.82
N GLU A 539 -4.80 -24.73 17.12
CA GLU A 539 -3.96 -25.94 17.09
C GLU A 539 -3.09 -26.07 18.35
N HIS A 540 -2.55 -24.97 18.88
CA HIS A 540 -1.55 -24.98 19.96
C HIS A 540 -2.12 -24.61 21.35
N HIS A 541 -3.28 -23.95 21.41
CA HIS A 541 -4.01 -23.59 22.61
C HIS A 541 -5.42 -24.23 22.65
N ALA A 542 -5.53 -25.45 22.11
CA ALA A 542 -6.80 -26.15 21.96
C ALA A 542 -7.57 -26.30 23.25
N ASP A 543 -6.90 -26.67 24.37
CA ASP A 543 -7.53 -26.82 25.67
C ASP A 543 -8.10 -25.54 26.26
N ASP A 544 -7.42 -24.43 26.01
CA ASP A 544 -7.82 -23.11 26.51
C ASP A 544 -9.00 -22.56 25.69
N LEU A 545 -9.03 -22.83 24.37
CA LEU A 545 -10.01 -22.29 23.43
C LEU A 545 -11.25 -23.14 23.23
N LYS A 546 -11.25 -24.44 23.63
CA LYS A 546 -12.31 -25.43 23.31
C LYS A 546 -13.72 -25.04 23.71
N GLN A 547 -13.88 -24.18 24.72
CA GLN A 547 -15.20 -23.70 25.11
C GLN A 547 -15.83 -22.74 24.09
N TRP A 548 -15.03 -22.14 23.20
CA TRP A 548 -15.48 -21.24 22.15
C TRP A 548 -15.36 -21.85 20.75
N ALA A 549 -14.20 -22.40 20.44
CA ALA A 549 -13.93 -23.11 19.18
C ALA A 549 -12.76 -24.09 19.32
N TYR A 550 -12.77 -25.16 18.53
CA TYR A 550 -11.70 -26.16 18.46
C TYR A 550 -11.66 -26.78 17.06
N ILE A 551 -10.56 -27.42 16.71
CA ILE A 551 -10.40 -28.14 15.45
C ILE A 551 -10.70 -29.62 15.72
N ASP A 552 -11.59 -30.24 14.93
CA ASP A 552 -11.90 -31.67 14.99
C ASP A 552 -10.87 -32.50 14.24
N ASP A 553 -11.02 -33.85 14.30
CA ASP A 553 -10.09 -34.80 13.66
C ASP A 553 -10.07 -34.68 12.12
N ASP A 554 -11.08 -34.12 11.53
CA ASP A 554 -11.19 -33.85 10.08
C ASP A 554 -10.62 -32.47 9.69
N GLY A 555 -10.11 -31.68 10.66
CA GLY A 555 -9.53 -30.37 10.45
C GLY A 555 -10.55 -29.21 10.35
N ASN A 556 -11.84 -29.47 10.66
CA ASN A 556 -12.89 -28.47 10.67
C ASN A 556 -12.98 -27.74 12.01
N ILE A 557 -13.34 -26.46 11.99
CA ILE A 557 -13.53 -25.70 13.21
C ILE A 557 -14.95 -25.93 13.74
N GLN A 558 -15.02 -26.36 15.01
CA GLN A 558 -16.25 -26.69 15.72
C GLN A 558 -16.40 -25.83 16.98
N GLY A 559 -17.60 -25.82 17.56
CA GLY A 559 -17.89 -25.13 18.83
C GLY A 559 -18.91 -24.00 18.69
N PRO A 560 -19.31 -23.39 19.81
CA PRO A 560 -20.38 -22.36 19.82
C PRO A 560 -20.08 -21.14 18.94
N TYR A 561 -18.82 -20.79 18.78
CA TYR A 561 -18.36 -19.64 18.00
C TYR A 561 -17.53 -20.02 16.76
N ALA A 562 -17.58 -21.26 16.32
CA ALA A 562 -16.80 -21.78 15.17
C ALA A 562 -16.88 -20.87 13.95
N LYS A 563 -18.11 -20.45 13.56
CA LYS A 563 -18.32 -19.56 12.40
C LYS A 563 -17.62 -18.21 12.53
N LEU A 564 -17.49 -17.68 13.74
CA LEU A 564 -16.79 -16.39 13.96
C LEU A 564 -15.26 -16.57 13.82
N PHE A 565 -14.73 -17.70 14.30
CA PHE A 565 -13.33 -18.03 14.11
C PHE A 565 -12.99 -18.27 12.64
N GLU A 566 -13.80 -19.05 11.92
CA GLU A 566 -13.64 -19.24 10.48
C GLU A 566 -13.66 -17.92 9.71
N GLN A 567 -14.62 -17.04 10.04
CA GLN A 567 -14.75 -15.74 9.42
C GLN A 567 -13.54 -14.86 9.73
N ALA A 568 -13.05 -14.88 10.96
CA ALA A 568 -11.86 -14.14 11.36
C ALA A 568 -10.60 -14.63 10.61
N ILE A 569 -10.44 -15.95 10.45
CA ILE A 569 -9.34 -16.54 9.65
C ILE A 569 -9.39 -16.07 8.20
N ARG A 570 -10.58 -16.03 7.57
CA ARG A 570 -10.71 -15.59 6.16
C ARG A 570 -10.36 -14.13 5.95
N ILE A 571 -10.61 -13.25 6.93
CA ILE A 571 -10.26 -11.82 6.83
C ILE A 571 -8.84 -11.51 7.32
N GLU A 572 -8.11 -12.46 7.92
CA GLU A 572 -6.72 -12.22 8.31
C GLU A 572 -5.85 -11.81 7.13
N GLY A 573 -4.94 -10.86 7.37
CA GLY A 573 -4.06 -10.30 6.34
C GLY A 573 -4.69 -9.18 5.51
N THR A 574 -6.01 -8.93 5.61
CA THR A 574 -6.68 -7.80 4.94
C THR A 574 -6.19 -6.47 5.51
N LYS A 575 -5.93 -5.50 4.66
CA LYS A 575 -5.46 -4.17 5.05
C LYS A 575 -6.59 -3.38 5.73
N LYS A 576 -6.27 -2.76 6.87
CA LYS A 576 -7.24 -2.02 7.69
C LYS A 576 -7.04 -0.51 7.63
N SER A 577 -5.81 -0.07 7.76
CA SER A 577 -5.44 1.35 7.77
C SER A 577 -4.04 1.55 7.21
N GLN A 578 -3.77 2.76 6.79
CA GLN A 578 -2.45 3.18 6.37
C GLN A 578 -1.83 4.13 7.38
N SER A 579 -0.51 4.07 7.52
CA SER A 579 0.27 4.96 8.37
C SER A 579 1.67 5.15 7.80
N LYS A 580 2.39 6.12 8.33
CA LYS A 580 3.78 6.38 8.00
C LYS A 580 4.68 5.33 8.66
N HIS A 581 5.61 4.74 7.90
CA HIS A 581 6.62 3.82 8.43
C HIS A 581 7.53 4.54 9.43
N ALA A 582 7.81 3.90 10.56
CA ALA A 582 8.51 4.57 11.67
C ALA A 582 9.97 4.91 11.36
N ALA A 583 10.69 4.05 10.63
CA ALA A 583 12.14 4.13 10.46
C ALA A 583 12.57 4.45 9.03
N GLY A 584 12.02 3.76 8.04
CA GLY A 584 12.50 3.77 6.67
C GLY A 584 12.21 5.08 5.92
N ILE A 585 13.20 5.52 5.16
CA ILE A 585 13.07 6.61 4.19
C ILE A 585 13.55 6.13 2.82
N ILE A 586 12.99 6.70 1.78
CA ILE A 586 13.50 6.55 0.42
C ILE A 586 14.35 7.78 0.07
N ILE A 587 15.52 7.52 -0.52
CA ILE A 587 16.33 8.53 -1.20
C ILE A 587 16.39 8.09 -2.67
N ALA A 588 15.76 8.84 -3.55
CA ALA A 588 15.67 8.50 -4.97
C ALA A 588 16.58 9.39 -5.83
N GLN A 589 17.03 8.85 -6.96
CA GLN A 589 17.73 9.64 -7.97
C GLN A 589 16.75 10.53 -8.75
N ASP A 590 15.57 10.00 -9.06
CA ASP A 590 14.50 10.69 -9.78
C ASP A 590 13.55 11.40 -8.80
N VAL A 591 12.76 12.34 -9.28
CA VAL A 591 11.71 13.00 -8.47
C VAL A 591 10.67 11.94 -8.05
N LEU A 592 10.38 11.84 -6.76
CA LEU A 592 9.53 10.78 -6.21
C LEU A 592 8.13 10.76 -6.81
N SER A 593 7.52 11.93 -7.02
CA SER A 593 6.17 12.03 -7.60
C SER A 593 6.06 11.58 -9.06
N ASP A 594 7.19 11.32 -9.74
CA ASP A 594 7.23 10.79 -11.11
C ASP A 594 7.41 9.27 -11.14
N ILE A 595 7.85 8.67 -10.03
CA ILE A 595 8.18 7.24 -9.95
C ILE A 595 7.29 6.45 -8.99
N CYS A 596 6.77 7.08 -7.94
CA CYS A 596 5.84 6.43 -7.03
C CYS A 596 4.70 7.38 -6.63
N PRO A 597 3.48 6.86 -6.34
CA PRO A 597 2.39 7.71 -5.86
C PRO A 597 2.76 8.33 -4.51
N MET A 598 2.53 9.62 -4.37
CA MET A 598 2.69 10.34 -3.11
C MET A 598 1.34 10.44 -2.41
N VAL A 599 1.27 10.08 -1.13
CA VAL A 599 0.03 10.09 -0.35
C VAL A 599 0.14 10.99 0.88
N TYR A 600 -0.97 11.61 1.25
CA TYR A 600 -1.04 12.48 2.43
C TYR A 600 -1.26 11.65 3.69
N ASP A 601 -0.33 11.69 4.63
CA ASP A 601 -0.49 11.10 5.95
C ASP A 601 -1.18 12.09 6.90
N LYS A 602 -2.44 11.83 7.24
CA LYS A 602 -3.26 12.68 8.11
C LYS A 602 -2.67 12.85 9.51
N SER A 603 -1.95 11.84 10.00
CA SER A 603 -1.44 11.83 11.38
C SER A 603 -0.26 12.77 11.55
N SER A 604 0.62 12.88 10.56
CA SER A 604 1.80 13.74 10.59
C SER A 604 1.65 15.04 9.78
N GLY A 605 0.64 15.13 8.90
CA GLY A 605 0.49 16.24 7.98
C GLY A 605 1.52 16.26 6.83
N GLU A 606 2.28 15.18 6.65
CA GLU A 606 3.33 15.05 5.64
C GLU A 606 2.86 14.25 4.42
N THR A 607 3.53 14.47 3.30
CA THR A 607 3.39 13.63 2.11
C THR A 607 4.46 12.54 2.13
N ILE A 608 4.05 11.28 1.93
CA ILE A 608 4.89 10.08 1.99
C ILE A 608 4.76 9.26 0.70
N CYS A 609 5.73 8.38 0.42
CA CYS A 609 5.61 7.41 -0.67
C CYS A 609 4.44 6.47 -0.40
N GLY A 610 3.51 6.34 -1.33
CA GLY A 610 2.24 5.64 -1.20
C GLY A 610 2.31 4.13 -1.47
N MET A 611 3.47 3.50 -1.28
CA MET A 611 3.69 2.06 -1.43
C MET A 611 4.45 1.49 -0.24
N GLU A 612 4.28 0.18 0.02
CA GLU A 612 5.03 -0.53 1.05
C GLU A 612 6.50 -0.72 0.62
N MET A 613 7.37 -0.94 1.61
CA MET A 613 8.81 -1.07 1.44
C MET A 613 9.22 -2.03 0.31
N ASN A 614 8.69 -3.26 0.33
CA ASN A 614 9.06 -4.27 -0.65
C ASN A 614 8.68 -3.87 -2.09
N ASP A 615 7.54 -3.19 -2.25
CA ASP A 615 7.07 -2.71 -3.56
C ASP A 615 7.96 -1.57 -4.07
N LEU A 616 8.40 -0.66 -3.18
CA LEU A 616 9.34 0.41 -3.53
C LEU A 616 10.73 -0.14 -3.91
N GLU A 617 11.21 -1.16 -3.22
CA GLU A 617 12.46 -1.86 -3.56
C GLU A 617 12.35 -2.57 -4.91
N ASP A 618 11.24 -3.25 -5.18
CA ASP A 618 10.99 -3.89 -6.49
C ASP A 618 10.93 -2.86 -7.65
N MET A 619 10.52 -1.63 -7.36
CA MET A 619 10.57 -0.50 -8.31
C MET A 619 11.97 0.13 -8.43
N GLY A 620 12.97 -0.42 -7.74
CA GLY A 620 14.35 0.05 -7.78
C GLY A 620 14.67 1.20 -6.84
N ASN A 621 13.80 1.55 -5.91
CA ASN A 621 14.08 2.59 -4.93
C ASN A 621 14.96 2.06 -3.81
N VAL A 622 15.78 2.94 -3.24
CA VAL A 622 16.74 2.60 -2.19
C VAL A 622 16.22 3.07 -0.84
N LYS A 623 16.04 2.11 0.06
CA LYS A 623 15.67 2.36 1.45
C LYS A 623 16.90 2.66 2.30
N ILE A 624 16.76 3.61 3.20
CA ILE A 624 17.71 3.93 4.28
C ILE A 624 16.95 3.89 5.61
N ASP A 625 17.44 3.14 6.59
CA ASP A 625 16.80 3.04 7.90
C ASP A 625 17.39 4.02 8.90
N ILE A 626 16.55 4.98 9.32
CA ILE A 626 16.85 6.00 10.32
C ILE A 626 16.04 5.67 11.58
N LEU A 627 16.66 5.01 12.54
CA LEU A 627 15.98 4.49 13.73
C LEU A 627 16.16 5.42 14.94
N GLY A 628 15.10 5.63 15.70
CA GLY A 628 15.14 6.33 16.97
C GLY A 628 15.28 5.35 18.13
N VAL A 629 16.33 5.49 18.96
CA VAL A 629 16.62 4.59 20.07
C VAL A 629 16.62 5.35 21.38
N ALA A 630 15.64 5.11 22.24
CA ALA A 630 15.47 5.80 23.52
C ALA A 630 16.67 5.67 24.48
N MET A 631 17.46 4.60 24.35
CA MET A 631 18.65 4.41 25.16
C MET A 631 19.72 5.45 24.83
N LEU A 632 19.83 5.89 23.58
CA LEU A 632 20.78 6.95 23.19
C LEU A 632 20.42 8.28 23.82
N ASP A 633 19.12 8.64 23.91
CA ASP A 633 18.67 9.84 24.62
C ASP A 633 19.03 9.77 26.12
N LYS A 634 18.88 8.61 26.77
CA LYS A 634 19.30 8.40 28.16
C LYS A 634 20.81 8.52 28.33
N CYS A 635 21.59 7.90 27.45
CA CYS A 635 23.06 8.00 27.49
C CYS A 635 23.52 9.45 27.31
N HIS A 636 22.92 10.19 26.38
CA HIS A 636 23.21 11.61 26.16
C HIS A 636 22.89 12.45 27.43
N GLY A 637 21.72 12.19 28.03
CA GLY A 637 21.32 12.83 29.29
C GLY A 637 22.34 12.58 30.42
N ILE A 638 22.83 11.36 30.56
CA ILE A 638 23.88 11.00 31.55
C ILE A 638 25.20 11.74 31.25
N LEU A 639 25.62 11.76 29.99
CA LEU A 639 26.85 12.48 29.60
C LEU A 639 26.75 13.98 29.89
N ASN A 640 25.58 14.59 29.63
CA ASN A 640 25.34 15.99 29.94
C ASN A 640 25.35 16.26 31.45
N LEU A 641 24.77 15.38 32.26
CA LEU A 641 24.84 15.46 33.73
C LEU A 641 26.28 15.38 34.23
N LEU A 642 27.07 14.47 33.70
CA LEU A 642 28.48 14.32 34.07
C LEU A 642 29.31 15.54 33.65
N LYS A 643 29.03 16.12 32.49
CA LYS A 643 29.81 17.24 31.94
C LYS A 643 29.38 18.59 32.49
N TYR A 644 28.12 18.83 32.74
CA TYR A 644 27.55 20.14 33.04
C TYR A 644 26.83 20.21 34.40
N GLY A 645 26.67 19.09 35.09
CA GLY A 645 25.95 19.02 36.37
C GLY A 645 24.43 19.19 36.25
N THR A 646 23.89 19.37 35.04
CA THR A 646 22.43 19.52 34.79
C THR A 646 22.04 18.83 33.49
N LEU A 647 20.78 18.38 33.41
CA LEU A 647 20.21 18.03 32.13
C LEU A 647 20.01 19.33 31.34
N CYS A 648 20.65 19.47 30.18
CA CYS A 648 20.36 20.57 29.27
C CYS A 648 18.87 20.48 28.87
N LYS A 649 18.04 21.39 29.36
CA LYS A 649 16.73 21.63 28.75
C LYS A 649 17.00 22.39 27.47
N GLU A 650 16.85 21.73 26.32
CA GLU A 650 16.77 22.47 25.06
C GLU A 650 15.61 23.45 25.17
N ASN A 651 15.88 24.72 24.88
CA ASN A 651 14.87 25.78 24.83
C ASN A 651 13.80 25.38 23.79
N ASN A 652 12.66 24.89 24.27
CA ASN A 652 11.42 24.85 23.50
C ASN A 652 10.85 26.29 23.41
N GLU A 653 11.59 27.21 22.80
CA GLU A 653 11.09 28.49 22.36
C GLU A 653 10.95 28.44 20.83
N SER A 654 9.83 27.89 20.36
CA SER A 654 9.16 28.31 19.11
C SER A 654 7.95 27.41 18.80
N THR A 655 6.90 27.52 19.64
CA THR A 655 5.55 27.25 19.18
C THR A 655 4.58 28.13 19.95
N ASN A 656 4.56 29.42 19.60
CA ASN A 656 3.43 30.33 19.82
C ASN A 656 3.66 31.55 18.94
N SER A 657 3.23 31.42 17.68
CA SER A 657 2.72 32.54 16.88
C SER A 657 2.03 31.98 15.63
#